data_ecc0550789539d832b07e47ccc345da1
#
_entry.id   ecc0550789539d832b07e47ccc345da1
#
_cell.length_a   1.000
_cell.length_b   1.000
_cell.length_c   1.000
_cell.angle_alpha   90.00
_cell.angle_beta   90.00
_cell.angle_gamma   90.00
#
_symmetry.space_group_name_H-M   'P 1'
#
loop_
_entity.id
_entity.type
_entity.pdbx_description
1 polymer ?
#
loop_
_entity_poly.entity_id
_entity_poly.type
_entity_poly.pdbx_seq_one_letter_code
_entity_poly.pdbx_strand_id
1 'polypeptide(L)'
;MWIRKHLYFDGFGKNYLNWIWHGEAVGKDRLNSSVNQEPTDNCHDDFETVNLCEAAYDNHTENPEAFMKFLEEVEKPLYKGCKRYTKLSALVNLYKSKARHGMSDALFSYVLADFGDMLPDNHNLSSSIYEAKKTLSCLALSHEKIHACSNDCILYRKQYKDCVSCPKCGLSRWKLTKKNVEKKGVPAKVVWYFPPIPRFKRMFKSLETSRNLTWHADSTRVVGQLRHPVDSPSWKLVDHIWPDFGSEARNIRLALAGDGINPHNNLSSRYSCWPIMLATYNLPPDMCMKRKFIMLTMLISGPKQPGNDIDVYLEVLVDDLQLLWEGVDGVYDAYRREVFTLKAVLLWTINDFPAYGNLSGCTTHGYYACPICGEDTYAKHLQNGKKMSFAGHRRFLPRFHPYRRQIKEFNGMEELGEAGRPLSGIKLFDKLSDITCEFGKKTSVKGKIRKKAKENIVEDIEEEKYVGATNLSKCWKKKSIFFNLPYWKYLHVRHCLNVMHIEKNVFESLINTLMNIKGKTKDNVAARLDMVQMGIRPQLAPKIGEKRTYLPPAACSFTKNERLQVCRSLMDIKVVEGFSSNMKNLVCMDEMKLSSLKSHDSHVIMQHFLPIVIRNSLPKYVRYAVIRLCFFFKDICCKIIDVAKLDKLQSDLIVRLCLLEQYFPPSFFDIMLHLTVHLVREVQLCGPVDFRWMYPFERCMKVLKSYVGSRKYPEGCIVRRYAAEEAVECCSEYLNDLDPVGVPKSLRDPNTSIPGFSLSNSSIIVQQIDLQQAHLTVLENTEEISPYIM
;
A
#
# COMPACT_ATOMS: atom_id res chain seq x y z
N MET A 1 -8.82 -22.04 27.61
CA MET A 1 -9.41 -23.19 28.30
C MET A 1 -10.55 -23.84 27.53
N TRP A 2 -11.47 -23.12 26.93
CA TRP A 2 -12.63 -23.68 26.18
C TRP A 2 -12.24 -24.31 24.84
N ILE A 3 -11.37 -23.73 24.07
CA ILE A 3 -10.83 -24.27 22.80
C ILE A 3 -10.07 -25.59 23.07
N ARG A 4 -9.31 -25.67 24.17
CA ARG A 4 -8.65 -26.90 24.63
C ARG A 4 -9.66 -28.01 24.97
N LYS A 5 -10.75 -27.67 25.68
CA LYS A 5 -11.83 -28.61 25.99
C LYS A 5 -12.52 -29.10 24.72
N HIS A 6 -12.84 -28.18 23.80
CA HIS A 6 -13.52 -28.54 22.56
C HIS A 6 -12.65 -29.43 21.65
N LEU A 7 -11.39 -29.09 21.45
CA LEU A 7 -10.46 -29.91 20.65
C LEU A 7 -10.12 -31.26 21.32
N TYR A 8 -10.10 -31.31 22.66
CA TYR A 8 -9.77 -32.53 23.39
C TYR A 8 -10.95 -33.49 23.57
N PHE A 9 -12.17 -32.97 23.72
CA PHE A 9 -13.36 -33.78 24.04
C PHE A 9 -14.32 -33.96 22.86
N ASP A 10 -14.47 -32.94 21.99
CA ASP A 10 -15.45 -32.96 20.91
C ASP A 10 -14.84 -33.23 19.55
N GLY A 11 -13.54 -32.93 19.36
CA GLY A 11 -12.83 -33.08 18.08
C GLY A 11 -13.50 -32.34 16.93
N PHE A 12 -12.96 -32.45 15.74
CA PHE A 12 -13.65 -32.04 14.52
C PHE A 12 -14.72 -33.08 14.18
N GLY A 13 -15.95 -32.65 13.93
CA GLY A 13 -17.01 -33.54 13.48
C GLY A 13 -16.56 -34.37 12.27
N LYS A 14 -16.55 -35.68 12.41
CA LYS A 14 -16.04 -36.64 11.40
C LYS A 14 -16.73 -36.56 10.04
N ASN A 15 -17.88 -35.87 9.97
CA ASN A 15 -18.68 -35.70 8.74
C ASN A 15 -18.60 -34.31 8.12
N TYR A 16 -17.74 -33.43 8.62
CA TYR A 16 -17.58 -32.10 8.07
C TYR A 16 -16.50 -32.12 7.00
N LEU A 17 -16.87 -32.53 5.79
CA LEU A 17 -15.96 -32.77 4.66
C LEU A 17 -15.70 -31.52 3.82
N ASN A 18 -16.58 -30.50 3.86
CA ASN A 18 -16.43 -29.24 3.13
C ASN A 18 -16.50 -28.05 4.08
N TRP A 19 -15.45 -27.27 4.12
CA TRP A 19 -15.29 -26.09 4.98
C TRP A 19 -15.99 -24.85 4.40
N ILE A 20 -17.30 -24.98 4.08
CA ILE A 20 -18.09 -23.91 3.42
C ILE A 20 -18.09 -22.60 4.23
N TRP A 21 -18.12 -22.72 5.55
CA TRP A 21 -18.08 -21.56 6.48
C TRP A 21 -16.70 -20.89 6.57
N HIS A 22 -15.67 -21.52 6.04
CA HIS A 22 -14.27 -21.09 6.12
C HIS A 22 -13.72 -20.64 4.75
N GLY A 23 -14.60 -20.47 3.73
CA GLY A 23 -14.26 -19.88 2.45
C GLY A 23 -13.73 -20.86 1.39
N GLU A 24 -13.87 -22.16 1.58
CA GLU A 24 -13.62 -23.13 0.51
C GLU A 24 -14.77 -23.08 -0.51
N ALA A 25 -14.42 -22.89 -1.78
CA ALA A 25 -15.41 -22.91 -2.85
C ALA A 25 -15.90 -24.34 -3.07
N VAL A 26 -17.21 -24.54 -3.05
CA VAL A 26 -17.84 -25.79 -3.51
C VAL A 26 -17.44 -26.01 -4.96
N GLY A 27 -16.81 -27.15 -5.25
CA GLY A 27 -16.43 -27.53 -6.59
C GLY A 27 -17.62 -27.49 -7.54
N LYS A 28 -17.56 -26.62 -8.53
CA LYS A 28 -18.49 -26.63 -9.66
C LYS A 28 -18.09 -27.79 -10.57
N ASP A 29 -18.88 -28.84 -10.56
CA ASP A 29 -18.87 -29.79 -11.63
C ASP A 29 -19.13 -29.10 -12.96
N ARG A 30 -18.25 -29.40 -13.92
CA ARG A 30 -18.33 -28.89 -15.28
C ARG A 30 -19.62 -29.38 -15.93
N LEU A 31 -20.54 -28.47 -16.18
CA LEU A 31 -21.51 -28.64 -17.25
C LEU A 31 -21.19 -27.59 -18.32
N ASN A 32 -20.59 -28.08 -19.39
CA ASN A 32 -20.50 -27.39 -20.67
C ASN A 32 -21.91 -27.24 -21.25
N SER A 33 -22.35 -26.03 -21.43
CA SER A 33 -23.30 -25.69 -22.46
C SER A 33 -22.98 -24.29 -22.99
N SER A 34 -22.46 -24.27 -24.19
CA SER A 34 -22.27 -23.13 -25.03
C SER A 34 -23.64 -22.54 -25.41
N VAL A 35 -23.92 -21.33 -24.95
CA VAL A 35 -24.89 -20.47 -25.59
C VAL A 35 -24.24 -19.10 -25.75
N ASN A 36 -23.89 -18.78 -26.98
CA ASN A 36 -23.54 -17.44 -27.40
C ASN A 36 -24.81 -16.58 -27.31
N GLN A 37 -24.90 -15.70 -26.35
CA GLN A 37 -25.75 -14.53 -26.40
C GLN A 37 -24.84 -13.31 -26.22
N GLU A 38 -24.71 -12.52 -27.27
CA GLU A 38 -24.16 -11.20 -27.23
C GLU A 38 -24.97 -10.34 -26.26
N PRO A 39 -24.33 -9.61 -25.32
CA PRO A 39 -25.05 -8.66 -24.48
C PRO A 39 -25.36 -7.43 -25.32
N THR A 40 -26.64 -7.16 -25.53
CA THR A 40 -27.14 -5.88 -26.05
C THR A 40 -26.59 -4.72 -25.24
N ASP A 41 -26.01 -3.80 -25.91
CA ASP A 41 -25.23 -2.64 -25.43
C ASP A 41 -26.17 -1.55 -24.90
N ASN A 42 -26.58 -1.61 -23.61
CA ASN A 42 -27.30 -0.54 -22.94
C ASN A 42 -26.33 0.52 -22.36
N CYS A 43 -25.46 1.07 -23.21
CA CYS A 43 -24.49 2.09 -22.84
C CYS A 43 -25.04 3.52 -22.76
N HIS A 44 -26.30 3.76 -23.15
CA HIS A 44 -26.91 5.11 -23.10
C HIS A 44 -27.32 5.52 -21.69
N ASP A 45 -27.81 4.58 -20.86
CA ASP A 45 -28.30 4.87 -19.51
C ASP A 45 -27.17 5.30 -18.52
N ASP A 46 -25.93 4.81 -18.71
CA ASP A 46 -24.83 5.13 -17.80
C ASP A 46 -24.33 6.58 -17.93
N PHE A 47 -24.47 7.19 -19.10
CA PHE A 47 -24.01 8.57 -19.34
C PHE A 47 -25.03 9.60 -18.83
N GLU A 48 -26.31 9.33 -18.98
CA GLU A 48 -27.40 10.19 -18.47
C GLU A 48 -27.45 10.17 -16.94
N THR A 49 -27.15 9.03 -16.31
CA THR A 49 -27.11 8.93 -14.84
C THR A 49 -25.97 9.75 -14.21
N VAL A 50 -24.80 9.84 -14.87
CA VAL A 50 -23.70 10.70 -14.42
C VAL A 50 -24.08 12.17 -14.51
N ASN A 51 -24.67 12.59 -15.63
CA ASN A 51 -25.10 13.97 -15.84
C ASN A 51 -26.21 14.39 -14.88
N LEU A 52 -27.14 13.49 -14.56
CA LEU A 52 -28.22 13.75 -13.59
C LEU A 52 -27.71 13.85 -12.15
N CYS A 53 -26.72 13.02 -11.76
CA CYS A 53 -26.10 13.14 -10.45
C CYS A 53 -25.27 14.42 -10.31
N GLU A 54 -24.55 14.83 -11.37
CA GLU A 54 -23.83 16.10 -11.42
C GLU A 54 -24.80 17.29 -11.37
N ALA A 55 -25.91 17.26 -12.11
CA ALA A 55 -26.92 18.31 -12.10
C ALA A 55 -27.72 18.41 -10.79
N ALA A 56 -28.01 17.28 -10.14
CA ALA A 56 -28.68 17.28 -8.84
C ALA A 56 -27.78 17.86 -7.74
N TYR A 57 -26.47 17.59 -7.82
CA TYR A 57 -25.50 18.17 -6.89
C TYR A 57 -25.38 19.69 -7.04
N ASP A 58 -25.19 20.18 -8.27
CA ASP A 58 -25.09 21.62 -8.54
C ASP A 58 -26.36 22.38 -8.12
N ASN A 59 -27.54 21.79 -8.30
CA ASN A 59 -28.81 22.36 -7.87
C ASN A 59 -28.99 22.45 -6.34
N HIS A 60 -28.41 21.51 -5.58
CA HIS A 60 -28.61 21.47 -4.11
C HIS A 60 -27.58 22.33 -3.34
N THR A 61 -26.38 22.49 -3.84
CA THR A 61 -25.37 23.40 -3.24
C THR A 61 -25.69 24.86 -3.48
N GLU A 62 -26.34 25.18 -4.58
CA GLU A 62 -26.81 26.55 -4.90
C GLU A 62 -28.17 26.89 -4.29
N ASN A 63 -28.96 25.91 -3.82
CA ASN A 63 -30.28 26.14 -3.26
C ASN A 63 -30.53 25.39 -1.94
N PRO A 64 -30.23 26.02 -0.78
CA PRO A 64 -30.41 25.45 0.55
C PRO A 64 -31.88 25.04 0.83
N GLU A 65 -32.86 25.77 0.30
CA GLU A 65 -34.29 25.44 0.49
C GLU A 65 -34.69 24.15 -0.22
N ALA A 66 -34.15 23.90 -1.40
CA ALA A 66 -34.37 22.65 -2.12
C ALA A 66 -33.75 21.47 -1.38
N PHE A 67 -32.58 21.66 -0.74
CA PHE A 67 -31.94 20.65 0.10
C PHE A 67 -32.76 20.35 1.36
N MET A 68 -33.30 21.36 2.02
CA MET A 68 -34.20 21.17 3.19
C MET A 68 -35.46 20.40 2.82
N LYS A 69 -36.12 20.73 1.71
CA LYS A 69 -37.26 19.96 1.18
C LYS A 69 -36.91 18.52 0.87
N PHE A 70 -35.70 18.29 0.33
CA PHE A 70 -35.20 16.95 0.10
C PHE A 70 -35.01 16.17 1.42
N LEU A 71 -34.45 16.79 2.46
CA LEU A 71 -34.31 16.16 3.79
C LEU A 71 -35.70 15.81 4.37
N GLU A 72 -36.65 16.73 4.35
CA GLU A 72 -38.04 16.46 4.79
C GLU A 72 -38.67 15.27 4.04
N GLU A 73 -38.38 15.14 2.74
CA GLU A 73 -38.88 14.02 1.93
C GLU A 73 -38.28 12.68 2.33
N VAL A 74 -36.95 12.63 2.57
CA VAL A 74 -36.27 11.36 2.86
C VAL A 74 -36.43 10.92 4.32
N GLU A 75 -36.84 11.85 5.20
CA GLU A 75 -37.19 11.59 6.60
C GLU A 75 -38.61 11.10 6.80
N LYS A 76 -39.47 11.15 5.76
CA LYS A 76 -40.83 10.60 5.83
C LYS A 76 -40.81 9.14 6.29
N PRO A 77 -41.76 8.70 7.11
CA PRO A 77 -41.90 7.29 7.47
C PRO A 77 -41.95 6.41 6.23
N LEU A 78 -41.40 5.20 6.26
CA LEU A 78 -41.39 4.26 5.15
C LEU A 78 -42.80 3.98 4.60
N TYR A 79 -43.79 3.91 5.49
CA TYR A 79 -45.21 3.87 5.20
C TYR A 79 -45.98 4.49 6.36
N LYS A 80 -47.23 4.86 6.14
CA LYS A 80 -48.12 5.51 7.15
C LYS A 80 -48.23 4.62 8.40
N GLY A 81 -47.71 5.12 9.53
CA GLY A 81 -47.66 4.38 10.80
C GLY A 81 -46.37 3.60 11.07
N CYS A 82 -45.42 3.60 10.16
CA CYS A 82 -44.08 3.00 10.41
C CYS A 82 -43.31 3.85 11.43
N LYS A 83 -43.03 3.27 12.59
CA LYS A 83 -42.28 3.94 13.67
C LYS A 83 -40.76 3.65 13.62
N ARG A 84 -40.34 2.64 12.87
CA ARG A 84 -38.97 2.13 12.90
C ARG A 84 -38.10 2.62 11.74
N TYR A 85 -38.71 2.81 10.56
CA TYR A 85 -37.92 3.16 9.38
C TYR A 85 -38.49 4.40 8.70
N THR A 86 -37.59 5.31 8.33
CA THR A 86 -37.86 6.36 7.36
C THR A 86 -37.51 5.87 5.95
N LYS A 87 -37.91 6.60 4.92
CA LYS A 87 -37.50 6.35 3.54
C LYS A 87 -35.97 6.20 3.42
N LEU A 88 -35.24 7.11 4.03
CA LEU A 88 -33.75 7.10 4.00
C LEU A 88 -33.17 5.91 4.77
N SER A 89 -33.64 5.66 5.99
CA SER A 89 -33.07 4.58 6.81
C SER A 89 -33.31 3.20 6.21
N ALA A 90 -34.46 2.97 5.59
CA ALA A 90 -34.73 1.73 4.88
C ALA A 90 -33.83 1.58 3.65
N LEU A 91 -33.69 2.65 2.85
CA LEU A 91 -32.82 2.64 1.67
C LEU A 91 -31.36 2.39 2.03
N VAL A 92 -30.86 3.08 3.05
CA VAL A 92 -29.48 2.93 3.54
C VAL A 92 -29.22 1.50 4.02
N ASN A 93 -30.14 0.88 4.76
CA ASN A 93 -30.02 -0.52 5.21
C ASN A 93 -29.96 -1.51 4.04
N LEU A 94 -30.84 -1.36 3.07
CA LEU A 94 -30.83 -2.21 1.88
C LEU A 94 -29.57 -2.01 1.04
N TYR A 95 -29.13 -0.75 0.87
CA TYR A 95 -27.91 -0.46 0.12
C TYR A 95 -26.63 -0.97 0.83
N LYS A 96 -26.62 -0.96 2.17
CA LYS A 96 -25.55 -1.61 2.97
C LYS A 96 -25.49 -3.10 2.67
N SER A 97 -26.63 -3.78 2.64
CA SER A 97 -26.68 -5.20 2.29
C SER A 97 -26.18 -5.44 0.87
N LYS A 98 -26.54 -4.56 -0.08
CA LYS A 98 -25.98 -4.58 -1.44
C LYS A 98 -24.46 -4.46 -1.44
N ALA A 99 -23.91 -3.47 -0.75
CA ALA A 99 -22.48 -3.20 -0.70
C ALA A 99 -21.70 -4.34 0.00
N ARG A 100 -22.24 -4.84 1.12
CA ARG A 100 -21.63 -5.91 1.93
C ARG A 100 -21.56 -7.25 1.18
N HIS A 101 -22.61 -7.59 0.45
CA HIS A 101 -22.75 -8.90 -0.22
C HIS A 101 -22.45 -8.84 -1.73
N GLY A 102 -21.98 -7.70 -2.25
CA GLY A 102 -21.62 -7.56 -3.66
C GLY A 102 -22.78 -7.76 -4.64
N MET A 103 -24.01 -7.39 -4.25
CA MET A 103 -25.19 -7.54 -5.12
C MET A 103 -25.05 -6.71 -6.39
N SER A 104 -25.41 -7.29 -7.54
CA SER A 104 -25.47 -6.56 -8.80
C SER A 104 -26.56 -5.49 -8.76
N ASP A 105 -26.49 -4.48 -9.62
CA ASP A 105 -27.51 -3.45 -9.71
C ASP A 105 -28.87 -4.01 -10.10
N ALA A 106 -28.89 -4.99 -11.01
CA ALA A 106 -30.09 -5.70 -11.40
C ALA A 106 -30.73 -6.45 -10.21
N LEU A 107 -29.91 -7.27 -9.50
CA LEU A 107 -30.41 -7.99 -8.32
C LEU A 107 -30.95 -7.03 -7.25
N PHE A 108 -30.28 -5.91 -7.02
CA PHE A 108 -30.75 -4.93 -6.05
C PHE A 108 -32.05 -4.25 -6.47
N SER A 109 -32.27 -4.02 -7.77
CA SER A 109 -33.57 -3.51 -8.27
C SER A 109 -34.67 -4.52 -8.04
N TYR A 110 -34.43 -5.83 -8.24
CA TYR A 110 -35.40 -6.88 -7.90
C TYR A 110 -35.71 -6.89 -6.39
N VAL A 111 -34.66 -6.80 -5.56
CA VAL A 111 -34.83 -6.74 -4.10
C VAL A 111 -35.68 -5.53 -3.68
N LEU A 112 -35.46 -4.36 -4.30
CA LEU A 112 -36.25 -3.17 -4.01
C LEU A 112 -37.75 -3.34 -4.44
N ALA A 113 -37.98 -3.97 -5.59
CA ALA A 113 -39.31 -4.26 -6.07
C ALA A 113 -40.04 -5.25 -5.15
N ASP A 114 -39.39 -6.41 -4.86
CA ASP A 114 -39.96 -7.44 -3.98
C ASP A 114 -40.27 -6.89 -2.59
N PHE A 115 -39.38 -6.06 -2.00
CA PHE A 115 -39.67 -5.40 -0.73
C PHE A 115 -40.78 -4.37 -0.85
N GLY A 116 -40.89 -3.66 -1.99
CA GLY A 116 -42.02 -2.76 -2.27
C GLY A 116 -43.35 -3.50 -2.25
N ASP A 117 -43.43 -4.63 -2.94
CA ASP A 117 -44.62 -5.46 -3.00
C ASP A 117 -45.06 -6.07 -1.65
N MET A 118 -44.08 -6.22 -0.71
CA MET A 118 -44.32 -6.69 0.66
C MET A 118 -44.78 -5.58 1.63
N LEU A 119 -44.66 -4.31 1.25
CA LEU A 119 -45.03 -3.17 2.07
C LEU A 119 -46.50 -2.78 1.83
N PRO A 120 -47.15 -2.07 2.79
CA PRO A 120 -48.46 -1.54 2.57
C PRO A 120 -48.54 -0.60 1.36
N ASP A 121 -49.71 -0.51 0.75
CA ASP A 121 -49.97 0.45 -0.32
C ASP A 121 -49.59 1.88 0.09
N ASN A 122 -49.05 2.65 -0.85
CA ASN A 122 -48.53 4.02 -0.61
C ASN A 122 -47.27 4.09 0.29
N HIS A 123 -46.40 3.08 0.21
CA HIS A 123 -45.07 3.15 0.83
C HIS A 123 -44.15 4.14 0.12
N ASN A 124 -43.10 4.61 0.82
CA ASN A 124 -42.08 5.56 0.31
C ASN A 124 -40.78 4.90 -0.11
N LEU A 125 -40.68 3.55 -0.21
CA LEU A 125 -39.46 2.87 -0.66
C LEU A 125 -39.18 3.20 -2.13
N SER A 126 -37.92 3.47 -2.47
CA SER A 126 -37.50 3.67 -3.86
C SER A 126 -37.77 2.43 -4.70
N SER A 127 -38.41 2.60 -5.84
CA SER A 127 -38.83 1.49 -6.72
C SER A 127 -37.69 0.90 -7.54
N SER A 128 -36.54 1.61 -7.66
CA SER A 128 -35.42 1.21 -8.50
C SER A 128 -34.10 1.63 -7.93
N ILE A 129 -33.04 0.93 -8.40
CA ILE A 129 -31.65 1.31 -8.09
C ILE A 129 -31.32 2.75 -8.56
N TYR A 130 -31.98 3.21 -9.63
CA TYR A 130 -31.79 4.54 -10.16
C TYR A 130 -32.26 5.60 -9.15
N GLU A 131 -33.50 5.49 -8.64
CA GLU A 131 -34.04 6.37 -7.61
C GLU A 131 -33.21 6.29 -6.31
N ALA A 132 -32.80 5.07 -5.92
CA ALA A 132 -31.96 4.83 -4.78
C ALA A 132 -30.63 5.60 -4.90
N LYS A 133 -29.97 5.51 -6.05
CA LYS A 133 -28.72 6.23 -6.33
C LYS A 133 -28.92 7.74 -6.39
N LYS A 134 -30.03 8.20 -6.97
CA LYS A 134 -30.39 9.62 -7.01
C LYS A 134 -30.51 10.19 -5.59
N THR A 135 -31.26 9.50 -4.73
CA THR A 135 -31.41 9.89 -3.32
C THR A 135 -30.07 9.92 -2.58
N LEU A 136 -29.25 8.88 -2.72
CA LEU A 136 -27.95 8.80 -2.06
C LEU A 136 -26.93 9.82 -2.62
N SER A 137 -26.99 10.14 -3.91
CA SER A 137 -26.06 11.12 -4.51
C SER A 137 -26.29 12.53 -3.98
N CYS A 138 -27.52 12.89 -3.60
CA CYS A 138 -27.80 14.18 -2.96
C CYS A 138 -27.15 14.31 -1.56
N LEU A 139 -26.80 13.20 -0.94
CA LEU A 139 -26.14 13.14 0.38
C LEU A 139 -24.62 12.91 0.27
N ALA A 140 -24.14 12.61 -0.94
CA ALA A 140 -22.71 12.41 -1.18
C ALA A 140 -21.97 13.75 -1.11
N LEU A 141 -20.73 13.71 -0.63
CA LEU A 141 -19.83 14.85 -0.72
C LEU A 141 -19.38 15.09 -2.16
N SER A 142 -19.14 16.35 -2.49
CA SER A 142 -18.70 16.76 -3.81
C SER A 142 -17.41 16.08 -4.27
N HIS A 143 -17.34 15.83 -5.55
CA HIS A 143 -16.11 15.49 -6.24
C HIS A 143 -16.06 16.25 -7.57
N GLU A 144 -14.85 16.58 -7.98
CA GLU A 144 -14.60 17.38 -9.16
C GLU A 144 -14.03 16.52 -10.29
N LYS A 145 -14.50 16.78 -11.50
CA LYS A 145 -13.98 16.18 -12.73
C LYS A 145 -13.11 17.19 -13.45
N ILE A 146 -11.80 17.09 -13.28
CA ILE A 146 -10.82 18.02 -13.84
C ILE A 146 -10.23 17.43 -15.13
N HIS A 147 -10.29 18.20 -16.22
CA HIS A 147 -9.70 17.75 -17.47
C HIS A 147 -8.17 17.85 -17.41
N ALA A 148 -7.48 16.86 -17.97
CA ALA A 148 -6.03 16.80 -18.02
C ALA A 148 -5.55 16.66 -19.48
N CYS A 149 -4.36 17.14 -19.74
CA CYS A 149 -3.67 16.87 -21.00
C CYS A 149 -3.37 15.37 -21.11
N SER A 150 -3.64 14.78 -22.29
CA SER A 150 -3.37 13.36 -22.53
C SER A 150 -1.88 13.00 -22.48
N ASN A 151 -1.01 13.99 -22.56
CA ASN A 151 0.44 13.87 -22.41
C ASN A 151 0.96 14.26 -21.01
N ASP A 152 0.08 14.43 -20.02
CA ASP A 152 0.38 14.73 -18.62
C ASP A 152 1.11 16.09 -18.40
N CYS A 153 0.94 17.09 -19.29
CA CYS A 153 1.64 18.37 -19.21
C CYS A 153 0.99 19.36 -18.27
N ILE A 154 -0.34 19.40 -18.21
CA ILE A 154 -1.16 20.37 -17.45
C ILE A 154 -2.50 19.76 -17.04
N LEU A 155 -3.10 20.36 -16.03
CA LEU A 155 -4.54 20.31 -15.79
C LEU A 155 -5.21 21.54 -16.41
N TYR A 156 -6.42 21.36 -16.97
CA TYR A 156 -7.22 22.47 -17.52
C TYR A 156 -7.98 23.18 -16.39
N ARG A 157 -7.23 23.88 -15.52
CA ARG A 157 -7.73 24.67 -14.38
C ARG A 157 -6.94 25.97 -14.25
N LYS A 158 -7.35 26.86 -13.37
CA LYS A 158 -6.73 28.17 -13.18
C LYS A 158 -6.54 28.88 -14.54
N GLN A 159 -5.33 29.27 -14.87
CA GLN A 159 -4.97 29.96 -16.14
C GLN A 159 -5.22 29.11 -17.41
N TYR A 160 -5.38 27.79 -17.28
CA TYR A 160 -5.60 26.90 -18.43
C TYR A 160 -7.08 26.46 -18.57
N LYS A 161 -8.01 27.00 -17.76
CA LYS A 161 -9.42 26.59 -17.68
C LYS A 161 -10.09 26.62 -19.05
N ASP A 162 -9.86 27.65 -19.82
CA ASP A 162 -10.55 27.91 -21.10
C ASP A 162 -9.77 27.38 -22.32
N CYS A 163 -8.58 26.81 -22.13
CA CYS A 163 -7.78 26.27 -23.22
C CYS A 163 -8.46 25.05 -23.84
N VAL A 164 -8.55 25.04 -25.18
CA VAL A 164 -9.08 23.90 -25.98
C VAL A 164 -7.98 22.92 -26.37
N SER A 165 -6.73 23.34 -26.32
CA SER A 165 -5.54 22.54 -26.57
C SER A 165 -4.46 22.84 -25.52
N CYS A 166 -3.54 21.90 -25.32
CA CYS A 166 -2.46 22.05 -24.36
C CYS A 166 -1.42 23.07 -24.85
N PRO A 167 -1.15 24.16 -24.12
CA PRO A 167 -0.16 25.17 -24.56
C PRO A 167 1.28 24.63 -24.56
N LYS A 168 1.56 23.51 -23.85
CA LYS A 168 2.90 22.92 -23.80
C LYS A 168 3.18 21.92 -24.91
N CYS A 169 2.20 21.12 -25.32
CA CYS A 169 2.42 20.05 -26.31
C CYS A 169 1.47 20.09 -27.52
N GLY A 170 0.56 21.07 -27.59
CA GLY A 170 -0.37 21.26 -28.72
C GLY A 170 -1.51 20.24 -28.83
N LEU A 171 -1.54 19.21 -27.97
CA LEU A 171 -2.58 18.19 -28.04
C LEU A 171 -3.95 18.74 -27.63
N SER A 172 -4.98 18.29 -28.34
CA SER A 172 -6.35 18.67 -28.02
C SER A 172 -6.78 18.24 -26.62
N ARG A 173 -7.54 19.10 -25.97
CA ARG A 173 -8.25 18.80 -24.71
C ARG A 173 -9.28 17.68 -24.89
N TRP A 174 -9.82 17.55 -26.11
CA TRP A 174 -10.93 16.67 -26.43
C TRP A 174 -10.47 15.33 -26.98
N LYS A 175 -11.28 14.33 -26.77
CA LYS A 175 -11.00 12.97 -27.29
C LYS A 175 -11.14 12.97 -28.81
N LEU A 176 -10.16 12.36 -29.47
CA LEU A 176 -10.19 12.17 -30.91
C LEU A 176 -10.91 10.86 -31.26
N THR A 177 -11.75 10.90 -32.28
CA THR A 177 -12.33 9.71 -32.90
C THR A 177 -11.26 8.95 -33.72
N LYS A 178 -11.59 7.74 -34.18
CA LYS A 178 -10.68 6.97 -35.08
C LYS A 178 -10.32 7.72 -36.37
N LYS A 179 -11.14 8.69 -36.77
CA LYS A 179 -10.92 9.55 -37.95
C LYS A 179 -10.20 10.86 -37.61
N ASN A 180 -9.58 10.98 -36.44
CA ASN A 180 -8.92 12.20 -35.92
C ASN A 180 -9.85 13.44 -35.81
N VAL A 181 -11.13 13.26 -35.72
CA VAL A 181 -12.09 14.33 -35.47
C VAL A 181 -12.30 14.48 -33.99
N GLU A 182 -12.30 15.71 -33.48
CA GLU A 182 -12.53 16.00 -32.07
C GLU A 182 -13.99 15.72 -31.68
N LYS A 183 -14.15 14.99 -30.57
CA LYS A 183 -15.45 14.83 -29.93
C LYS A 183 -15.57 15.92 -28.85
N LYS A 184 -16.07 17.11 -29.25
CA LYS A 184 -16.28 18.23 -28.30
C LYS A 184 -17.12 17.79 -27.11
N GLY A 185 -16.79 18.25 -25.90
CA GLY A 185 -17.47 17.87 -24.66
C GLY A 185 -16.95 16.59 -24.01
N VAL A 186 -16.20 15.73 -24.73
CA VAL A 186 -15.59 14.53 -24.15
C VAL A 186 -14.10 14.75 -23.96
N PRO A 187 -13.59 14.89 -22.72
CA PRO A 187 -12.18 15.13 -22.48
C PRO A 187 -11.31 13.94 -22.86
N ALA A 188 -10.09 14.21 -23.32
CA ALA A 188 -9.12 13.17 -23.68
C ALA A 188 -8.60 12.41 -22.46
N LYS A 189 -8.42 13.10 -21.34
CA LYS A 189 -8.00 12.54 -20.05
C LYS A 189 -8.65 13.32 -18.90
N VAL A 190 -8.92 12.65 -17.80
CA VAL A 190 -9.60 13.21 -16.61
C VAL A 190 -8.86 12.80 -15.37
N VAL A 191 -8.85 13.67 -14.37
CA VAL A 191 -8.63 13.32 -12.97
C VAL A 191 -9.92 13.59 -12.20
N TRP A 192 -10.30 12.64 -11.37
CA TRP A 192 -11.38 12.79 -10.42
C TRP A 192 -10.80 13.19 -9.08
N TYR A 193 -11.24 14.34 -8.56
CA TYR A 193 -10.75 14.91 -7.33
C TYR A 193 -11.85 14.92 -6.27
N PHE A 194 -11.51 14.43 -5.09
CA PHE A 194 -12.37 14.38 -3.91
C PHE A 194 -11.76 15.30 -2.84
N PRO A 195 -12.21 16.56 -2.71
CA PRO A 195 -11.63 17.52 -1.77
C PRO A 195 -11.62 17.00 -0.34
N PRO A 196 -10.50 17.05 0.38
CA PRO A 196 -10.42 16.56 1.75
C PRO A 196 -11.10 17.45 2.77
N ILE A 197 -11.16 18.78 2.54
CA ILE A 197 -11.71 19.76 3.47
C ILE A 197 -13.17 19.47 3.86
N PRO A 198 -14.12 19.26 2.93
CA PRO A 198 -15.50 18.90 3.27
C PRO A 198 -15.59 17.58 4.05
N ARG A 199 -14.69 16.64 3.77
CA ARG A 199 -14.61 15.33 4.43
C ARG A 199 -14.15 15.44 5.87
N PHE A 200 -13.16 16.29 6.13
CA PHE A 200 -12.74 16.60 7.50
C PHE A 200 -13.84 17.34 8.28
N LYS A 201 -14.48 18.32 7.67
CA LYS A 201 -15.63 18.99 8.28
C LYS A 201 -16.72 17.98 8.70
N ARG A 202 -16.99 16.98 7.85
CA ARG A 202 -17.94 15.91 8.16
C ARG A 202 -17.46 15.02 9.32
N MET A 203 -16.18 14.67 9.37
CA MET A 203 -15.64 13.85 10.47
C MET A 203 -15.85 14.53 11.83
N PHE A 204 -15.71 15.85 11.92
CA PHE A 204 -15.96 16.61 13.14
C PHE A 204 -17.45 16.77 13.47
N LYS A 205 -18.36 16.66 12.49
CA LYS A 205 -19.81 16.66 12.73
C LYS A 205 -20.33 15.36 13.37
N SER A 206 -19.60 14.27 13.30
CA SER A 206 -19.93 13.01 13.97
C SER A 206 -19.40 13.05 15.40
N LEU A 207 -20.28 12.88 16.39
CA LEU A 207 -19.95 12.91 17.82
C LEU A 207 -18.85 11.90 18.17
N GLU A 208 -19.01 10.65 17.72
CA GLU A 208 -18.05 9.56 17.98
C GLU A 208 -16.71 9.80 17.29
N THR A 209 -16.75 10.18 16.00
CA THR A 209 -15.53 10.40 15.22
C THR A 209 -14.77 11.63 15.73
N SER A 210 -15.45 12.73 16.06
CA SER A 210 -14.85 13.93 16.61
C SER A 210 -14.14 13.64 17.95
N ARG A 211 -14.78 12.91 18.85
CA ARG A 211 -14.15 12.44 20.10
C ARG A 211 -12.88 11.64 19.83
N ASN A 212 -12.93 10.72 18.88
CA ASN A 212 -11.78 9.88 18.53
C ASN A 212 -10.64 10.65 17.87
N LEU A 213 -10.90 11.76 17.17
CA LEU A 213 -9.89 12.60 16.55
C LEU A 213 -8.98 13.32 17.56
N THR A 214 -9.39 13.43 18.81
CA THR A 214 -8.58 14.01 19.89
C THR A 214 -7.99 12.97 20.84
N TRP A 215 -8.19 11.66 20.56
CA TRP A 215 -7.70 10.54 21.36
C TRP A 215 -6.23 10.67 21.76
N HIS A 216 -5.39 11.13 20.86
CA HIS A 216 -3.94 11.23 21.08
C HIS A 216 -3.54 12.25 22.14
N ALA A 217 -4.38 13.25 22.42
CA ALA A 217 -4.15 14.25 23.49
C ALA A 217 -4.41 13.67 24.87
N ASP A 218 -5.43 12.78 24.98
CA ASP A 218 -5.88 12.19 26.24
C ASP A 218 -5.16 10.86 26.55
N SER A 219 -4.46 10.28 25.55
CA SER A 219 -3.83 8.98 25.72
C SER A 219 -2.58 9.03 26.59
N THR A 220 -2.47 8.09 27.53
CA THR A 220 -1.29 7.94 28.39
C THR A 220 -0.10 7.49 27.55
N ARG A 221 0.94 8.30 27.51
CA ARG A 221 2.20 7.97 26.81
C ARG A 221 3.10 7.16 27.73
N VAL A 222 3.67 6.08 27.19
CA VAL A 222 4.68 5.28 27.90
C VAL A 222 6.06 5.71 27.42
N VAL A 223 6.87 6.21 28.34
CA VAL A 223 8.24 6.65 28.03
C VAL A 223 9.07 5.47 27.52
N GLY A 224 9.78 5.68 26.41
CA GLY A 224 10.64 4.66 25.80
C GLY A 224 9.92 3.66 24.88
N GLN A 225 8.62 3.79 24.71
CA GLN A 225 7.84 2.97 23.78
C GLN A 225 7.24 3.80 22.63
N LEU A 226 7.24 3.23 21.43
CA LEU A 226 6.54 3.77 20.26
C LEU A 226 5.39 2.80 19.91
N ARG A 227 4.16 3.25 20.05
CA ARG A 227 2.93 2.47 19.83
C ARG A 227 2.08 3.05 18.69
N HIS A 228 2.31 4.33 18.41
CA HIS A 228 1.58 5.09 17.42
C HIS A 228 2.49 6.22 16.88
N PRO A 229 2.23 6.80 15.69
CA PRO A 229 2.98 7.96 15.21
C PRO A 229 3.05 9.14 16.19
N VAL A 230 2.06 9.31 17.06
CA VAL A 230 2.04 10.35 18.11
C VAL A 230 3.22 10.24 19.10
N ASP A 231 3.74 9.04 19.31
CA ASP A 231 4.89 8.83 20.19
C ASP A 231 6.22 9.21 19.52
N SER A 232 6.21 9.38 18.19
CA SER A 232 7.40 9.52 17.36
C SER A 232 8.03 10.92 17.41
N PRO A 233 9.36 11.00 17.19
CA PRO A 233 10.05 12.28 17.02
C PRO A 233 9.50 13.15 15.89
N SER A 234 9.02 12.56 14.78
CA SER A 234 8.46 13.34 13.66
C SER A 234 7.16 14.08 14.02
N TRP A 235 6.33 13.47 14.87
CA TRP A 235 5.15 14.14 15.40
C TRP A 235 5.54 15.31 16.32
N LYS A 236 6.42 15.00 17.29
CA LYS A 236 6.91 15.98 18.27
C LYS A 236 7.66 17.15 17.61
N LEU A 237 8.36 16.89 16.51
CA LEU A 237 9.01 17.93 15.72
C LEU A 237 8.02 18.97 15.21
N VAL A 238 6.88 18.54 14.68
CA VAL A 238 5.83 19.44 14.19
C VAL A 238 5.29 20.29 15.33
N ASP A 239 4.99 19.68 16.47
CA ASP A 239 4.48 20.39 17.66
C ASP A 239 5.53 21.39 18.21
N HIS A 240 6.81 21.05 18.13
CA HIS A 240 7.90 21.90 18.61
C HIS A 240 8.17 23.10 17.69
N ILE A 241 8.20 22.89 16.37
CA ILE A 241 8.48 23.97 15.41
C ILE A 241 7.27 24.91 15.28
N TRP A 242 6.06 24.38 15.38
CA TRP A 242 4.81 25.12 15.27
C TRP A 242 3.92 24.91 16.49
N PRO A 243 4.22 25.58 17.63
CA PRO A 243 3.47 25.42 18.87
C PRO A 243 1.97 25.71 18.73
N ASP A 244 1.59 26.70 17.93
CA ASP A 244 0.18 27.03 17.66
C ASP A 244 -0.56 25.89 16.95
N PHE A 245 0.13 25.14 16.09
CA PHE A 245 -0.41 23.94 15.48
C PHE A 245 -0.50 22.79 16.50
N GLY A 246 0.52 22.64 17.34
CA GLY A 246 0.66 21.56 18.31
C GLY A 246 -0.30 21.68 19.49
N SER A 247 -0.66 22.93 19.90
CA SER A 247 -1.56 23.21 21.04
C SER A 247 -3.01 22.85 20.77
N GLU A 248 -3.46 22.84 19.50
CA GLU A 248 -4.81 22.43 19.13
C GLU A 248 -4.85 20.95 18.76
N ALA A 249 -5.41 20.14 19.65
CA ALA A 249 -5.46 18.68 19.48
C ALA A 249 -6.28 18.23 18.26
N ARG A 250 -7.22 19.06 17.77
CA ARG A 250 -8.04 18.77 16.58
C ARG A 250 -7.30 18.96 15.26
N ASN A 251 -6.14 19.62 15.28
CA ASN A 251 -5.33 19.77 14.08
C ASN A 251 -4.86 18.40 13.56
N ILE A 252 -5.09 18.17 12.26
CA ILE A 252 -4.97 16.83 11.67
C ILE A 252 -3.57 16.56 11.14
N ARG A 253 -3.08 15.34 11.38
CA ARG A 253 -1.82 14.83 10.84
C ARG A 253 -2.10 13.69 9.89
N LEU A 254 -1.57 13.82 8.68
CA LEU A 254 -1.93 13.00 7.53
C LEU A 254 -0.76 12.15 7.02
N ALA A 255 -1.10 11.00 6.46
CA ALA A 255 -0.25 10.30 5.49
C ALA A 255 -0.93 10.26 4.13
N LEU A 256 -0.13 10.29 3.07
CA LEU A 256 -0.58 10.14 1.69
C LEU A 256 -0.06 8.83 1.13
N ALA A 257 -0.93 8.05 0.49
CA ALA A 257 -0.52 6.85 -0.25
C ALA A 257 -1.07 6.86 -1.67
N GLY A 258 -0.26 6.36 -2.61
CA GLY A 258 -0.67 6.22 -4.00
C GLY A 258 0.07 5.08 -4.69
N ASP A 259 -0.64 4.35 -5.53
CA ASP A 259 -0.08 3.28 -6.35
C ASP A 259 -0.92 3.06 -7.60
N GLY A 260 -0.32 2.45 -8.63
CA GLY A 260 -1.00 2.11 -9.87
C GLY A 260 -1.84 0.85 -9.75
N ILE A 261 -3.13 0.94 -10.05
CA ILE A 261 -4.01 -0.23 -10.08
C ILE A 261 -4.45 -0.56 -11.51
N ASN A 262 -4.48 -1.86 -11.83
CA ASN A 262 -5.13 -2.35 -13.03
C ASN A 262 -6.60 -2.67 -12.71
N PRO A 263 -7.56 -1.90 -13.23
CA PRO A 263 -8.96 -2.06 -12.91
C PRO A 263 -9.63 -3.26 -13.62
N HIS A 264 -8.96 -3.85 -14.61
CA HIS A 264 -9.55 -4.90 -15.44
C HIS A 264 -9.33 -6.32 -14.92
N ASN A 265 -8.59 -6.49 -13.81
CA ASN A 265 -8.21 -7.80 -13.25
C ASN A 265 -7.54 -8.75 -14.27
N ASN A 266 -7.07 -8.23 -15.42
CA ASN A 266 -6.42 -8.99 -16.47
C ASN A 266 -4.92 -8.62 -16.49
N LEU A 267 -4.06 -9.60 -16.24
CA LEU A 267 -2.60 -9.43 -16.23
C LEU A 267 -2.02 -9.04 -17.60
N SER A 268 -2.72 -9.34 -18.69
CA SER A 268 -2.29 -8.95 -20.04
C SER A 268 -2.56 -7.48 -20.35
N SER A 269 -3.44 -6.81 -19.64
CA SER A 269 -3.73 -5.39 -19.79
C SER A 269 -2.70 -4.54 -19.07
N ARG A 270 -2.04 -3.64 -19.80
CA ARG A 270 -1.12 -2.63 -19.24
C ARG A 270 -1.84 -1.37 -18.76
N TYR A 271 -3.15 -1.43 -18.57
CA TYR A 271 -3.93 -0.31 -18.08
C TYR A 271 -3.60 -0.04 -16.61
N SER A 272 -3.32 1.21 -16.27
CA SER A 272 -3.04 1.63 -14.89
C SER A 272 -3.75 2.96 -14.62
N CYS A 273 -4.66 2.98 -13.64
CA CYS A 273 -5.16 4.20 -13.02
C CYS A 273 -4.56 4.34 -11.61
N TRP A 274 -4.50 5.58 -11.10
CA TRP A 274 -3.78 5.89 -9.87
C TRP A 274 -4.69 6.54 -8.83
N PRO A 275 -5.19 5.78 -7.85
CA PRO A 275 -5.82 6.34 -6.67
C PRO A 275 -4.77 6.96 -5.75
N ILE A 276 -5.06 8.15 -5.24
CA ILE A 276 -4.33 8.82 -4.16
C ILE A 276 -5.24 8.85 -2.95
N MET A 277 -4.74 8.41 -1.83
CA MET A 277 -5.50 8.25 -0.59
C MET A 277 -4.82 8.98 0.56
N LEU A 278 -5.60 9.51 1.48
CA LEU A 278 -5.15 10.07 2.75
C LEU A 278 -5.59 9.21 3.92
N ALA A 279 -4.70 9.05 4.89
CA ALA A 279 -5.01 8.46 6.19
C ALA A 279 -4.78 9.50 7.30
N THR A 280 -5.65 9.49 8.32
CA THR A 280 -5.62 10.42 9.45
C THR A 280 -5.06 9.73 10.68
N TYR A 281 -3.96 10.27 11.23
CA TYR A 281 -3.28 9.70 12.40
C TYR A 281 -3.81 10.19 13.75
N ASN A 282 -4.73 11.13 13.79
CA ASN A 282 -5.34 11.61 15.03
C ASN A 282 -6.21 10.56 15.72
N LEU A 283 -6.65 9.56 14.95
CA LEU A 283 -7.53 8.49 15.42
C LEU A 283 -6.77 7.44 16.25
N PRO A 284 -7.47 6.67 17.10
CA PRO A 284 -6.89 5.54 17.83
C PRO A 284 -6.17 4.54 16.92
N PRO A 285 -5.17 3.78 17.44
CA PRO A 285 -4.36 2.85 16.65
C PRO A 285 -5.17 1.80 15.88
N ASP A 286 -6.27 1.36 16.45
CA ASP A 286 -7.16 0.36 15.86
C ASP A 286 -8.09 0.94 14.79
N MET A 287 -8.16 2.27 14.64
CA MET A 287 -9.06 2.96 13.71
C MET A 287 -8.35 3.58 12.51
N CYS A 288 -7.20 4.24 12.70
CA CYS A 288 -6.60 5.10 11.69
C CYS A 288 -6.24 4.38 10.38
N MET A 289 -5.97 3.07 10.42
CA MET A 289 -5.68 2.25 9.23
C MET A 289 -6.86 1.39 8.76
N LYS A 290 -8.06 1.58 9.33
CA LYS A 290 -9.28 0.96 8.80
C LYS A 290 -9.76 1.69 7.55
N ARG A 291 -10.35 0.93 6.63
CA ARG A 291 -10.86 1.42 5.35
C ARG A 291 -11.77 2.66 5.49
N LYS A 292 -12.63 2.69 6.50
CA LYS A 292 -13.55 3.81 6.79
C LYS A 292 -12.82 5.16 6.90
N PHE A 293 -11.61 5.16 7.46
CA PHE A 293 -10.82 6.36 7.75
C PHE A 293 -9.70 6.62 6.74
N ILE A 294 -9.59 5.78 5.71
CA ILE A 294 -8.71 6.02 4.56
C ILE A 294 -9.57 6.61 3.44
N MET A 295 -9.40 7.89 3.16
CA MET A 295 -10.18 8.58 2.15
C MET A 295 -9.49 8.59 0.78
N LEU A 296 -10.25 8.32 -0.28
CA LEU A 296 -9.80 8.56 -1.65
C LEU A 296 -9.88 10.07 -1.91
N THR A 297 -8.75 10.71 -2.23
CA THR A 297 -8.71 12.13 -2.55
C THR A 297 -8.58 12.39 -4.04
N MET A 298 -8.05 11.43 -4.79
CA MET A 298 -7.87 11.59 -6.22
C MET A 298 -7.86 10.24 -6.92
N LEU A 299 -8.41 10.19 -8.14
CA LEU A 299 -8.26 9.08 -9.05
C LEU A 299 -7.78 9.59 -10.41
N ILE A 300 -6.52 9.33 -10.72
CA ILE A 300 -5.90 9.70 -12.02
C ILE A 300 -6.24 8.62 -13.02
N SER A 301 -6.89 9.02 -14.13
CA SER A 301 -7.30 8.07 -15.16
C SER A 301 -6.12 7.52 -15.97
N GLY A 302 -6.24 6.24 -16.36
CA GLY A 302 -5.30 5.57 -17.24
C GLY A 302 -5.30 6.11 -18.68
N PRO A 303 -4.82 5.32 -19.62
CA PRO A 303 -4.31 3.94 -19.51
C PRO A 303 -2.86 3.83 -19.01
N LYS A 304 -2.08 4.91 -19.05
CA LYS A 304 -0.67 4.93 -18.64
C LYS A 304 -0.53 5.63 -17.30
N GLN A 305 0.37 5.10 -16.47
CA GLN A 305 0.75 5.77 -15.23
C GLN A 305 1.36 7.15 -15.49
N PRO A 306 1.15 8.13 -14.60
CA PRO A 306 1.71 9.47 -14.75
C PRO A 306 3.24 9.52 -14.64
N GLY A 307 3.84 8.57 -13.90
CA GLY A 307 5.28 8.58 -13.66
C GLY A 307 5.73 9.85 -12.92
N ASN A 308 6.82 10.46 -13.35
CA ASN A 308 7.33 11.71 -12.76
C ASN A 308 6.38 12.91 -12.96
N ASP A 309 5.46 12.84 -13.94
CA ASP A 309 4.48 13.91 -14.21
C ASP A 309 3.32 13.90 -13.20
N ILE A 310 3.35 13.05 -12.17
CA ILE A 310 2.32 12.95 -11.13
C ILE A 310 2.11 14.28 -10.40
N ASP A 311 3.13 15.12 -10.31
CA ASP A 311 3.07 16.43 -9.67
C ASP A 311 2.03 17.36 -10.33
N VAL A 312 1.80 17.20 -11.63
CA VAL A 312 0.76 17.94 -12.37
C VAL A 312 -0.63 17.68 -11.78
N TYR A 313 -0.87 16.43 -11.37
CA TYR A 313 -2.14 16.04 -10.76
C TYR A 313 -2.22 16.42 -9.29
N LEU A 314 -1.11 16.24 -8.55
CA LEU A 314 -1.06 16.54 -7.13
C LEU A 314 -1.17 18.04 -6.82
N GLU A 315 -1.01 18.92 -7.81
CA GLU A 315 -1.17 20.37 -7.63
C GLU A 315 -2.51 20.71 -6.96
N VAL A 316 -3.60 20.02 -7.33
CA VAL A 316 -4.93 20.27 -6.76
C VAL A 316 -4.96 19.96 -5.25
N LEU A 317 -4.38 18.82 -4.88
CA LEU A 317 -4.31 18.40 -3.49
C LEU A 317 -3.35 19.28 -2.67
N VAL A 318 -2.25 19.71 -3.28
CA VAL A 318 -1.29 20.61 -2.60
C VAL A 318 -1.94 21.96 -2.31
N ASP A 319 -2.79 22.48 -3.21
CA ASP A 319 -3.56 23.70 -2.95
C ASP A 319 -4.44 23.56 -1.69
N ASP A 320 -5.20 22.45 -1.56
CA ASP A 320 -6.03 22.19 -0.39
C ASP A 320 -5.20 21.97 0.89
N LEU A 321 -4.03 21.31 0.76
CA LEU A 321 -3.11 21.14 1.90
C LEU A 321 -2.47 22.46 2.36
N GLN A 322 -2.28 23.43 1.45
CA GLN A 322 -1.85 24.78 1.81
C GLN A 322 -2.95 25.52 2.57
N LEU A 323 -4.20 25.47 2.07
CA LEU A 323 -5.36 26.06 2.78
C LEU A 323 -5.53 25.45 4.17
N LEU A 324 -5.38 24.13 4.28
CA LEU A 324 -5.43 23.42 5.57
C LEU A 324 -4.27 23.77 6.49
N TRP A 325 -3.11 24.12 5.96
CA TRP A 325 -1.99 24.58 6.77
C TRP A 325 -2.22 26.02 7.29
N GLU A 326 -2.75 26.89 6.45
CA GLU A 326 -3.12 28.26 6.82
C GLU A 326 -4.25 28.27 7.86
N GLY A 327 -5.25 27.42 7.67
CA GLY A 327 -6.39 27.22 8.53
C GLY A 327 -7.72 27.37 7.81
N VAL A 328 -8.64 26.48 8.09
CA VAL A 328 -10.00 26.50 7.55
C VAL A 328 -10.97 26.81 8.67
N ASP A 329 -11.55 27.99 8.63
CA ASP A 329 -12.50 28.44 9.63
C ASP A 329 -13.88 27.77 9.51
N GLY A 330 -14.67 27.90 10.57
CA GLY A 330 -16.06 27.46 10.57
C GLY A 330 -16.23 25.94 10.62
N VAL A 331 -15.31 25.21 11.24
CA VAL A 331 -15.44 23.75 11.44
C VAL A 331 -16.18 23.51 12.76
N TYR A 332 -17.35 22.90 12.70
CA TYR A 332 -18.12 22.56 13.89
C TYR A 332 -17.67 21.21 14.47
N ASP A 333 -17.33 21.23 15.75
CA ASP A 333 -16.97 20.06 16.54
C ASP A 333 -18.21 19.59 17.33
N ALA A 334 -18.81 18.48 16.94
CA ALA A 334 -20.00 17.95 17.58
C ALA A 334 -19.76 17.44 19.02
N TYR A 335 -18.55 16.98 19.33
CA TYR A 335 -18.20 16.50 20.66
C TYR A 335 -18.03 17.65 21.65
N ARG A 336 -17.31 18.71 21.27
CA ARG A 336 -17.09 19.90 22.11
C ARG A 336 -18.19 20.94 21.96
N ARG A 337 -19.06 20.81 20.94
CA ARG A 337 -20.15 21.74 20.62
C ARG A 337 -19.69 23.18 20.35
N GLU A 338 -18.58 23.32 19.68
CA GLU A 338 -17.97 24.61 19.35
C GLU A 338 -17.46 24.64 17.90
N VAL A 339 -17.24 25.85 17.40
CA VAL A 339 -16.64 26.08 16.09
C VAL A 339 -15.18 26.42 16.28
N PHE A 340 -14.30 25.86 15.44
CA PHE A 340 -12.87 26.09 15.49
C PHE A 340 -12.25 26.23 14.09
N THR A 341 -11.00 26.67 14.05
CA THR A 341 -10.19 26.73 12.82
C THR A 341 -9.39 25.45 12.69
N LEU A 342 -9.67 24.66 11.65
CA LEU A 342 -9.01 23.40 11.37
C LEU A 342 -7.72 23.62 10.59
N LYS A 343 -6.60 23.10 11.10
CA LYS A 343 -5.35 22.99 10.35
C LYS A 343 -4.97 21.54 10.12
N ALA A 344 -4.18 21.28 9.06
CA ALA A 344 -3.65 19.96 8.83
C ALA A 344 -2.22 19.99 8.29
N VAL A 345 -1.47 18.93 8.60
CA VAL A 345 -0.11 18.71 8.13
C VAL A 345 0.01 17.33 7.48
N LEU A 346 0.62 17.26 6.31
CA LEU A 346 1.04 16.00 5.71
C LEU A 346 2.41 15.61 6.29
N LEU A 347 2.46 14.55 7.11
CA LEU A 347 3.71 14.10 7.75
C LEU A 347 4.64 13.41 6.75
N TRP A 348 4.10 12.51 5.92
CA TRP A 348 4.87 11.74 4.95
C TRP A 348 3.98 11.10 3.88
N THR A 349 4.65 10.54 2.87
CA THR A 349 3.98 9.68 1.89
C THR A 349 4.39 8.20 2.09
N ILE A 350 3.50 7.28 1.75
CA ILE A 350 3.65 5.82 1.88
C ILE A 350 3.42 5.22 0.50
N ASN A 351 4.46 4.61 -0.09
CA ASN A 351 4.37 4.13 -1.47
C ASN A 351 5.29 2.93 -1.69
N ASP A 352 5.07 2.21 -2.78
CA ASP A 352 6.06 1.28 -3.30
C ASP A 352 7.30 2.03 -3.81
N PHE A 353 8.39 1.31 -4.09
CA PHE A 353 9.65 1.97 -4.42
C PHE A 353 9.64 2.73 -5.77
N PRO A 354 8.98 2.25 -6.84
CA PRO A 354 8.76 3.03 -8.04
C PRO A 354 7.94 4.30 -7.82
N ALA A 355 6.84 4.23 -7.07
CA ALA A 355 6.03 5.41 -6.73
C ALA A 355 6.76 6.36 -5.79
N TYR A 356 7.58 5.85 -4.88
CA TYR A 356 8.50 6.68 -4.09
C TYR A 356 9.35 7.58 -5.00
N GLY A 357 9.97 7.00 -6.05
CA GLY A 357 10.74 7.77 -7.02
C GLY A 357 9.90 8.82 -7.76
N ASN A 358 8.69 8.48 -8.16
CA ASN A 358 7.78 9.40 -8.86
C ASN A 358 7.35 10.59 -7.98
N LEU A 359 7.10 10.38 -6.70
CA LEU A 359 6.64 11.42 -5.77
C LEU A 359 7.80 12.27 -5.23
N SER A 360 8.91 11.63 -4.89
CA SER A 360 10.07 12.34 -4.34
C SER A 360 10.93 13.01 -5.40
N GLY A 361 10.90 12.51 -6.64
CA GLY A 361 11.84 12.85 -7.69
C GLY A 361 13.17 12.12 -7.64
N CYS A 362 13.36 11.23 -6.66
CA CYS A 362 14.58 10.44 -6.51
C CYS A 362 14.71 9.38 -7.61
N THR A 363 15.93 9.12 -8.04
CA THR A 363 16.25 7.98 -8.92
C THR A 363 16.18 6.68 -8.13
N THR A 364 15.42 5.71 -8.63
CA THR A 364 15.24 4.38 -8.00
C THR A 364 16.07 3.29 -8.68
N HIS A 365 16.89 3.64 -9.65
CA HIS A 365 17.73 2.74 -10.43
C HIS A 365 19.15 3.29 -10.63
N GLY A 366 20.07 2.43 -11.01
CA GLY A 366 21.47 2.82 -11.27
C GLY A 366 22.30 3.01 -10.00
N TYR A 367 23.40 3.73 -10.09
CA TYR A 367 24.37 3.87 -9.01
C TYR A 367 23.82 4.61 -7.78
N TYR A 368 22.90 5.53 -7.95
CA TYR A 368 22.40 6.42 -6.90
C TYR A 368 20.96 6.08 -6.48
N ALA A 369 20.61 4.81 -6.52
CA ALA A 369 19.23 4.36 -6.28
C ALA A 369 18.76 4.49 -4.82
N CYS A 370 19.64 4.71 -3.85
CA CYS A 370 19.25 4.87 -2.46
C CYS A 370 18.85 6.32 -2.15
N PRO A 371 17.56 6.60 -1.82
CA PRO A 371 17.11 7.95 -1.53
C PRO A 371 17.66 8.52 -0.23
N ILE A 372 18.19 7.68 0.63
CA ILE A 372 18.77 8.06 1.94
C ILE A 372 20.25 8.37 1.81
N CYS A 373 21.02 7.49 1.16
CA CYS A 373 22.45 7.68 0.92
C CYS A 373 22.74 8.72 -0.17
N GLY A 374 21.82 8.86 -1.18
CA GLY A 374 22.00 9.80 -2.27
C GLY A 374 23.30 9.59 -3.04
N GLU A 375 24.12 10.62 -3.10
CA GLU A 375 25.42 10.63 -3.78
C GLU A 375 26.44 9.65 -3.13
N ASP A 376 26.29 9.35 -1.83
CA ASP A 376 27.17 8.46 -1.09
C ASP A 376 26.77 6.97 -1.21
N THR A 377 25.79 6.66 -2.07
CA THR A 377 25.36 5.29 -2.31
C THR A 377 26.50 4.47 -2.86
N TYR A 378 26.91 3.40 -2.16
CA TYR A 378 27.89 2.46 -2.69
C TYR A 378 27.20 1.45 -3.58
N ALA A 379 27.53 1.46 -4.85
CA ALA A 379 27.03 0.52 -5.83
C ALA A 379 28.13 0.11 -6.83
N LYS A 380 28.09 -1.15 -7.27
CA LYS A 380 28.99 -1.70 -8.27
C LYS A 380 28.20 -2.35 -9.39
N HIS A 381 28.48 -2.00 -10.63
CA HIS A 381 27.89 -2.70 -11.77
C HIS A 381 28.60 -4.04 -11.97
N LEU A 382 27.83 -5.11 -12.02
CA LEU A 382 28.29 -6.48 -12.27
C LEU A 382 28.27 -6.74 -13.78
N GLN A 383 29.44 -6.94 -14.35
CA GLN A 383 29.65 -6.97 -15.81
C GLN A 383 28.95 -8.18 -16.47
N ASN A 384 29.06 -9.34 -15.86
CA ASN A 384 28.45 -10.58 -16.38
C ASN A 384 26.95 -10.66 -16.04
N GLY A 385 26.59 -10.24 -14.85
CA GLY A 385 25.19 -10.21 -14.36
C GLY A 385 24.36 -9.06 -14.94
N LYS A 386 24.99 -8.05 -15.54
CA LYS A 386 24.37 -6.82 -16.11
C LYS A 386 23.38 -6.15 -15.15
N LYS A 387 23.76 -6.02 -13.88
CA LYS A 387 22.95 -5.43 -12.83
C LYS A 387 23.79 -4.75 -11.76
N MET A 388 23.14 -3.87 -11.00
CA MET A 388 23.78 -3.19 -9.88
C MET A 388 23.83 -4.09 -8.64
N SER A 389 24.94 -4.04 -7.94
CA SER A 389 25.12 -4.63 -6.61
C SER A 389 25.38 -3.51 -5.61
N PHE A 390 24.66 -3.56 -4.50
CA PHE A 390 24.75 -2.60 -3.39
C PHE A 390 25.39 -3.25 -2.15
N ALA A 391 26.26 -4.22 -2.36
CA ALA A 391 27.13 -4.76 -1.31
C ALA A 391 28.08 -3.64 -0.81
N GLY A 392 28.47 -3.69 0.44
CA GLY A 392 29.31 -2.64 1.05
C GLY A 392 28.79 -2.25 2.42
N HIS A 393 28.07 -3.17 3.05
CA HIS A 393 27.48 -2.95 4.38
C HIS A 393 28.55 -2.77 5.46
N ARG A 394 29.81 -3.17 5.21
CA ARG A 394 30.95 -2.89 6.09
C ARG A 394 31.14 -1.39 6.37
N ARG A 395 30.70 -0.49 5.47
CA ARG A 395 30.74 0.98 5.69
C ARG A 395 29.93 1.45 6.87
N PHE A 396 28.88 0.68 7.23
CA PHE A 396 28.02 1.00 8.36
C PHE A 396 28.55 0.46 9.70
N LEU A 397 29.61 -0.35 9.69
CA LEU A 397 30.29 -0.83 10.90
C LEU A 397 31.18 0.27 11.49
N PRO A 398 31.47 0.22 12.80
CA PRO A 398 32.46 1.08 13.43
C PRO A 398 33.83 0.97 12.71
N ARG A 399 34.59 2.08 12.68
CA ARG A 399 35.81 2.20 11.89
C ARG A 399 36.85 1.08 12.17
N PHE A 400 36.94 0.61 13.41
CA PHE A 400 37.89 -0.41 13.82
C PHE A 400 37.34 -1.83 13.85
N HIS A 401 36.11 -2.05 13.34
CA HIS A 401 35.50 -3.37 13.33
C HIS A 401 36.32 -4.36 12.46
N PRO A 402 36.60 -5.61 12.93
CA PRO A 402 37.43 -6.58 12.23
C PRO A 402 37.03 -6.83 10.78
N TYR A 403 35.75 -6.85 10.46
CA TYR A 403 35.24 -7.10 9.09
C TYR A 403 35.71 -6.03 8.09
N ARG A 404 36.00 -4.81 8.51
CA ARG A 404 36.47 -3.75 7.60
C ARG A 404 37.84 -4.08 7.01
N ARG A 405 38.66 -4.81 7.74
CA ARG A 405 40.03 -5.23 7.35
C ARG A 405 40.05 -6.53 6.56
N GLN A 406 38.97 -7.32 6.60
CA GLN A 406 38.89 -8.57 5.83
C GLN A 406 38.74 -8.27 4.34
N ILE A 407 39.59 -8.88 3.52
CA ILE A 407 39.74 -8.60 2.09
C ILE A 407 39.10 -9.71 1.28
N LYS A 408 39.57 -10.96 1.46
CA LYS A 408 39.19 -12.11 0.62
C LYS A 408 37.76 -12.58 0.77
N GLU A 409 37.19 -12.39 1.95
CA GLU A 409 35.83 -12.78 2.31
C GLU A 409 34.78 -11.88 1.68
N PHE A 410 35.16 -10.66 1.26
CA PHE A 410 34.25 -9.64 0.73
C PHE A 410 34.50 -9.30 -0.74
N ASN A 411 35.02 -8.12 -1.01
CA ASN A 411 35.17 -7.57 -2.36
C ASN A 411 36.63 -7.47 -2.86
N GLY A 412 37.55 -8.06 -2.17
CA GLY A 412 39.00 -8.02 -2.53
C GLY A 412 39.73 -6.76 -2.04
N MET A 413 39.10 -5.89 -1.25
CA MET A 413 39.69 -4.64 -0.73
C MET A 413 39.30 -4.41 0.73
N GLU A 414 40.16 -3.68 1.47
CA GLU A 414 39.80 -3.14 2.77
C GLU A 414 38.72 -2.06 2.63
N GLU A 415 37.80 -1.98 3.58
CA GLU A 415 36.72 -0.98 3.55
C GLU A 415 37.11 0.24 4.40
N LEU A 416 37.52 1.29 3.73
CA LEU A 416 37.89 2.58 4.32
C LEU A 416 36.76 3.63 4.25
N GLY A 417 35.74 3.39 3.40
CA GLY A 417 34.62 4.31 3.21
C GLY A 417 33.72 4.44 4.43
N GLU A 418 33.04 5.55 4.52
CA GLU A 418 32.02 5.80 5.53
C GLU A 418 30.61 5.63 4.95
N ALA A 419 29.67 5.34 5.84
CA ALA A 419 28.25 5.29 5.47
C ALA A 419 27.74 6.68 5.08
N GLY A 420 26.96 6.75 4.02
CA GLY A 420 26.29 7.98 3.63
C GLY A 420 25.37 8.51 4.75
N ARG A 421 25.41 9.82 4.97
CA ARG A 421 24.56 10.49 5.96
C ARG A 421 23.29 11.02 5.30
N PRO A 422 22.11 10.76 5.86
CA PRO A 422 20.87 11.29 5.32
C PRO A 422 20.90 12.82 5.27
N LEU A 423 20.55 13.40 4.13
CA LEU A 423 20.41 14.84 4.00
C LEU A 423 19.19 15.32 4.80
N SER A 424 19.35 16.44 5.53
CA SER A 424 18.19 17.12 6.10
C SER A 424 17.29 17.66 4.96
N GLY A 425 15.99 17.84 5.26
CA GLY A 425 15.07 18.36 4.26
C GLY A 425 15.42 19.76 3.78
N ILE A 426 15.99 20.61 4.63
CA ILE A 426 16.48 21.95 4.29
C ILE A 426 17.64 21.84 3.28
N LYS A 427 18.67 21.05 3.61
CA LYS A 427 19.80 20.86 2.71
C LYS A 427 19.40 20.26 1.36
N LEU A 428 18.41 19.36 1.37
CA LEU A 428 17.86 18.80 0.14
C LEU A 428 17.08 19.86 -0.65
N PHE A 429 16.24 20.66 0.02
CA PHE A 429 15.49 21.76 -0.62
C PHE A 429 16.41 22.73 -1.33
N ASP A 430 17.51 23.13 -0.67
CA ASP A 430 18.49 24.06 -1.22
C ASP A 430 19.24 23.45 -2.41
N LYS A 431 19.66 22.18 -2.30
CA LYS A 431 20.30 21.46 -3.39
C LYS A 431 19.40 21.29 -4.62
N LEU A 432 18.08 21.13 -4.41
CA LEU A 432 17.11 20.93 -5.51
C LEU A 432 16.63 22.23 -6.14
N SER A 433 17.04 23.43 -5.67
CA SER A 433 16.62 24.72 -6.22
C SER A 433 16.96 24.89 -7.69
N ASP A 434 18.10 24.35 -8.12
CA ASP A 434 18.61 24.50 -9.49
C ASP A 434 18.06 23.43 -10.45
N ILE A 435 17.26 22.46 -9.95
CA ILE A 435 16.67 21.45 -10.81
C ILE A 435 15.38 21.99 -11.42
N THR A 436 15.45 22.35 -12.71
CA THR A 436 14.26 22.66 -13.51
C THR A 436 13.63 21.38 -14.04
N CYS A 437 12.32 21.21 -13.89
CA CYS A 437 11.58 20.07 -14.40
C CYS A 437 10.52 20.51 -15.41
N GLU A 438 10.58 19.94 -16.61
CA GLU A 438 9.53 20.05 -17.59
C GLU A 438 8.59 18.84 -17.48
N PHE A 439 7.32 19.11 -17.23
CA PHE A 439 6.28 18.08 -17.22
C PHE A 439 5.76 17.81 -18.64
N GLY A 440 5.36 16.59 -18.87
CA GLY A 440 4.85 16.10 -20.13
C GLY A 440 5.82 15.13 -20.82
N LYS A 441 5.23 14.06 -21.36
CA LYS A 441 5.99 13.04 -22.08
C LYS A 441 6.53 13.63 -23.36
N LYS A 442 7.85 13.64 -23.53
CA LYS A 442 8.50 14.06 -24.78
C LYS A 442 7.94 13.19 -25.92
N THR A 443 7.21 13.77 -26.81
CA THR A 443 6.83 13.12 -28.08
C THR A 443 8.13 12.89 -28.84
N SER A 444 8.60 11.65 -28.85
CA SER A 444 9.68 11.28 -29.76
C SER A 444 9.14 11.40 -31.18
N VAL A 445 9.31 12.57 -31.80
CA VAL A 445 9.28 12.72 -33.23
C VAL A 445 10.55 12.03 -33.77
N LYS A 446 10.58 10.71 -33.62
CA LYS A 446 11.45 9.87 -34.45
C LYS A 446 10.51 8.92 -35.16
N GLY A 447 10.18 9.40 -36.36
CA GLY A 447 9.54 8.63 -37.37
C GLY A 447 10.26 7.29 -37.54
N LYS A 448 9.48 6.29 -37.89
CA LYS A 448 9.87 4.97 -38.35
C LYS A 448 11.09 5.02 -39.30
N ILE A 449 12.27 5.09 -38.77
CA ILE A 449 13.49 4.75 -39.50
C ILE A 449 14.32 3.88 -38.55
N ARG A 450 14.45 2.61 -38.95
CA ARG A 450 15.36 1.57 -38.47
C ARG A 450 14.82 0.48 -37.58
N LYS A 451 14.15 -0.44 -38.25
CA LYS A 451 14.46 -1.87 -38.01
C LYS A 451 15.42 -2.27 -39.18
N LYS A 452 16.72 -2.04 -39.02
CA LYS A 452 17.83 -2.72 -39.68
C LYS A 452 19.12 -1.97 -39.29
N ALA A 453 19.66 -2.36 -38.16
CA ALA A 453 21.06 -2.32 -37.74
C ALA A 453 21.08 -2.65 -36.26
N LYS A 454 20.87 -3.89 -35.93
CA LYS A 454 21.24 -4.47 -34.65
C LYS A 454 22.41 -5.40 -35.01
N GLU A 455 23.55 -4.87 -34.77
CA GLU A 455 24.72 -5.62 -34.35
C GLU A 455 25.86 -4.59 -34.25
N ASN A 456 26.45 -4.53 -33.06
CA ASN A 456 27.61 -3.70 -32.71
C ASN A 456 27.36 -2.19 -32.62
N ILE A 457 27.00 -1.74 -31.42
CA ILE A 457 27.39 -0.50 -30.72
C ILE A 457 26.34 -0.32 -29.59
N VAL A 458 26.57 -0.92 -28.42
CA VAL A 458 25.70 -0.77 -27.25
C VAL A 458 26.51 -0.36 -26.01
N GLU A 459 27.71 0.14 -26.14
CA GLU A 459 28.49 0.49 -24.94
C GLU A 459 28.79 1.97 -24.72
N ASP A 460 28.56 2.87 -25.70
CA ASP A 460 29.01 4.27 -25.55
C ASP A 460 27.91 5.36 -25.57
N ILE A 461 26.63 5.03 -25.63
CA ILE A 461 25.57 6.06 -25.86
C ILE A 461 24.89 6.54 -24.57
N GLU A 462 25.04 5.83 -23.43
CA GLU A 462 24.46 6.32 -22.17
C GLU A 462 25.41 7.21 -21.35
N GLU A 463 26.72 7.16 -21.57
CA GLU A 463 27.69 8.06 -20.90
C GLU A 463 27.77 9.46 -21.53
N GLU A 464 27.61 9.62 -22.83
CA GLU A 464 27.73 10.93 -23.51
C GLU A 464 26.55 11.91 -23.27
N LYS A 465 25.41 11.45 -22.75
CA LYS A 465 24.27 12.34 -22.43
C LYS A 465 24.39 13.05 -21.09
N TYR A 466 25.41 12.73 -20.31
CA TYR A 466 25.61 13.27 -18.95
C TYR A 466 26.95 14.01 -18.74
N VAL A 467 27.68 14.32 -19.81
CA VAL A 467 28.86 15.18 -19.71
C VAL A 467 28.40 16.60 -19.39
N GLY A 468 28.49 16.98 -18.12
CA GLY A 468 28.09 18.27 -17.58
C GLY A 468 27.00 18.22 -16.49
N ALA A 469 26.32 17.08 -16.30
CA ALA A 469 25.36 16.93 -15.21
C ALA A 469 26.08 16.73 -13.87
N THR A 470 25.73 17.55 -12.87
CA THR A 470 26.22 17.36 -11.49
C THR A 470 25.77 15.99 -10.96
N ASN A 471 26.48 15.42 -9.99
CA ASN A 471 26.05 14.15 -9.35
C ASN A 471 24.62 14.25 -8.78
N LEU A 472 24.21 15.44 -8.40
CA LEU A 472 22.88 15.73 -7.93
C LEU A 472 21.79 15.44 -8.98
N SER A 473 21.98 15.80 -10.25
CA SER A 473 21.01 15.51 -11.33
C SER A 473 20.95 14.02 -11.66
N LYS A 474 21.95 13.24 -11.27
CA LYS A 474 21.92 11.77 -11.36
C LYS A 474 21.09 11.14 -10.24
N CYS A 475 21.07 11.74 -9.03
CA CYS A 475 20.27 11.27 -7.90
C CYS A 475 18.80 11.72 -7.96
N TRP A 476 18.54 12.93 -8.49
CA TRP A 476 17.24 13.57 -8.43
C TRP A 476 16.81 14.07 -9.82
N LYS A 477 15.61 13.70 -10.24
CA LYS A 477 15.04 14.07 -11.56
C LYS A 477 14.21 15.34 -11.51
N LYS A 478 13.70 15.69 -10.34
CA LYS A 478 12.85 16.86 -10.10
C LYS A 478 12.87 17.26 -8.63
N LYS A 479 12.45 18.49 -8.36
CA LYS A 479 12.02 18.93 -7.03
C LYS A 479 10.55 18.54 -6.86
N SER A 480 10.24 17.76 -5.85
CA SER A 480 8.86 17.31 -5.57
C SER A 480 7.93 18.48 -5.31
N ILE A 481 6.69 18.41 -5.81
CA ILE A 481 5.66 19.46 -5.59
C ILE A 481 5.35 19.69 -4.11
N PHE A 482 5.55 18.70 -3.27
CA PHE A 482 5.34 18.84 -1.82
C PHE A 482 6.25 19.88 -1.16
N PHE A 483 7.37 20.28 -1.81
CA PHE A 483 8.18 21.38 -1.33
C PHE A 483 7.50 22.77 -1.44
N ASN A 484 6.33 22.84 -2.09
CA ASN A 484 5.47 24.01 -2.03
C ASN A 484 4.74 24.13 -0.67
N LEU A 485 4.68 23.05 0.12
CA LEU A 485 4.17 23.09 1.48
C LEU A 485 5.22 23.68 2.41
N PRO A 486 4.92 24.77 3.16
CA PRO A 486 5.92 25.52 3.93
C PRO A 486 6.69 24.66 4.94
N TYR A 487 6.03 23.66 5.50
CA TYR A 487 6.58 22.79 6.54
C TYR A 487 7.41 21.60 5.99
N TRP A 488 7.26 21.23 4.71
CA TRP A 488 7.78 19.98 4.16
C TRP A 488 9.30 19.82 4.27
N LYS A 489 10.05 20.92 4.09
CA LYS A 489 11.51 20.91 4.21
C LYS A 489 12.04 20.70 5.62
N TYR A 490 11.19 20.86 6.64
CA TYR A 490 11.59 20.70 8.05
C TYR A 490 11.37 19.26 8.54
N LEU A 491 10.55 18.47 7.86
CA LEU A 491 10.22 17.11 8.29
C LEU A 491 11.43 16.17 8.27
N HIS A 492 11.52 15.31 9.28
CA HIS A 492 12.58 14.30 9.38
C HIS A 492 12.51 13.26 8.25
N VAL A 493 11.31 12.76 8.00
CA VAL A 493 11.00 11.80 6.92
C VAL A 493 9.88 12.40 6.09
N ARG A 494 10.06 12.47 4.79
CA ARG A 494 9.08 13.02 3.85
C ARG A 494 8.39 11.93 3.04
N HIS A 495 9.12 10.88 2.72
CA HIS A 495 8.64 9.71 1.99
C HIS A 495 9.12 8.49 2.77
N CYS A 496 8.21 7.63 3.20
CA CYS A 496 8.53 6.42 3.95
C CYS A 496 9.00 5.29 3.03
N LEU A 497 9.99 4.54 3.50
CA LEU A 497 10.37 3.26 2.92
C LEU A 497 9.28 2.22 3.26
N ASN A 498 8.73 1.58 2.25
CA ASN A 498 7.71 0.58 2.46
C ASN A 498 8.30 -0.77 2.88
N VAL A 499 8.27 -1.02 4.19
CA VAL A 499 8.83 -2.24 4.78
C VAL A 499 8.22 -3.49 4.18
N MET A 500 6.91 -3.49 3.90
CA MET A 500 6.21 -4.62 3.29
C MET A 500 6.83 -5.02 1.93
N HIS A 501 7.10 -4.06 1.05
CA HIS A 501 7.71 -4.35 -0.25
C HIS A 501 9.18 -4.70 -0.14
N ILE A 502 9.92 -4.08 0.78
CA ILE A 502 11.32 -4.40 1.04
C ILE A 502 11.41 -5.83 1.56
N GLU A 503 10.65 -6.19 2.58
CA GLU A 503 10.63 -7.55 3.15
C GLU A 503 10.26 -8.60 2.09
N LYS A 504 9.19 -8.37 1.31
CA LYS A 504 8.79 -9.26 0.23
C LYS A 504 9.91 -9.49 -0.78
N ASN A 505 10.56 -8.43 -1.27
CA ASN A 505 11.63 -8.54 -2.26
C ASN A 505 12.87 -9.24 -1.68
N VAL A 506 13.23 -8.95 -0.44
CA VAL A 506 14.31 -9.62 0.28
C VAL A 506 13.98 -11.10 0.47
N PHE A 507 12.77 -11.42 0.91
CA PHE A 507 12.31 -12.79 1.07
C PHE A 507 12.33 -13.56 -0.27
N GLU A 508 11.78 -12.99 -1.34
CA GLU A 508 11.79 -13.62 -2.66
C GLU A 508 13.20 -13.85 -3.18
N SER A 509 14.10 -12.89 -3.00
CA SER A 509 15.52 -13.03 -3.37
C SER A 509 16.19 -14.13 -2.55
N LEU A 510 15.93 -14.18 -1.24
CA LEU A 510 16.48 -15.17 -0.32
C LEU A 510 15.97 -16.56 -0.65
N ILE A 511 14.65 -16.79 -0.64
CA ILE A 511 14.08 -18.11 -0.81
C ILE A 511 14.38 -18.72 -2.19
N ASN A 512 14.31 -17.91 -3.26
CA ASN A 512 14.63 -18.37 -4.60
C ASN A 512 16.13 -18.72 -4.75
N THR A 513 17.03 -18.08 -3.98
CA THR A 513 18.46 -18.39 -3.97
C THR A 513 18.73 -19.65 -3.16
N LEU A 514 18.14 -19.76 -1.95
CA LEU A 514 18.26 -20.96 -1.11
C LEU A 514 17.73 -22.20 -1.84
N MET A 515 16.56 -22.10 -2.49
CA MET A 515 15.95 -23.17 -3.26
C MET A 515 16.56 -23.38 -4.65
N ASN A 516 17.54 -22.54 -5.05
CA ASN A 516 18.18 -22.56 -6.37
C ASN A 516 17.16 -22.62 -7.54
N ILE A 517 16.17 -21.76 -7.54
CA ILE A 517 15.10 -21.75 -8.55
C ILE A 517 15.63 -21.17 -9.86
N LYS A 518 15.58 -21.96 -10.93
CA LYS A 518 16.05 -21.57 -12.26
C LYS A 518 15.40 -20.27 -12.73
N GLY A 519 16.22 -19.29 -13.16
CA GLY A 519 15.78 -17.97 -13.63
C GLY A 519 15.44 -16.97 -12.53
N LYS A 520 15.33 -17.40 -11.24
CA LYS A 520 15.04 -16.51 -10.10
C LYS A 520 16.18 -16.46 -9.08
N THR A 521 17.00 -17.52 -9.01
CA THR A 521 18.17 -17.55 -8.12
C THR A 521 19.14 -16.41 -8.44
N LYS A 522 19.69 -15.82 -7.40
CA LYS A 522 20.77 -14.81 -7.52
C LYS A 522 22.13 -15.46 -7.71
N ASP A 523 22.25 -16.78 -7.49
CA ASP A 523 23.48 -17.56 -7.67
C ASP A 523 23.38 -18.36 -8.99
N ASN A 524 23.86 -17.75 -10.07
CA ASN A 524 23.88 -18.35 -11.41
C ASN A 524 25.27 -18.22 -12.07
N VAL A 525 25.41 -18.69 -13.29
CA VAL A 525 26.70 -18.66 -14.02
C VAL A 525 27.26 -17.24 -14.08
N ALA A 526 26.44 -16.26 -14.46
CA ALA A 526 26.88 -14.86 -14.56
C ALA A 526 27.35 -14.31 -13.20
N ALA A 527 26.60 -14.60 -12.12
CA ALA A 527 26.99 -14.19 -10.78
C ALA A 527 28.34 -14.81 -10.34
N ARG A 528 28.58 -16.07 -10.73
CA ARG A 528 29.86 -16.75 -10.43
C ARG A 528 31.01 -16.19 -11.25
N LEU A 529 30.77 -15.81 -12.51
CA LEU A 529 31.76 -15.11 -13.34
C LEU A 529 32.11 -13.73 -12.77
N ASP A 530 31.11 -12.98 -12.28
CA ASP A 530 31.35 -11.72 -11.56
C ASP A 530 32.23 -11.93 -10.32
N MET A 531 32.03 -13.04 -9.55
CA MET A 531 32.86 -13.36 -8.41
C MET A 531 34.32 -13.69 -8.82
N VAL A 532 34.51 -14.41 -9.93
CA VAL A 532 35.83 -14.66 -10.49
C VAL A 532 36.51 -13.35 -10.89
N GLN A 533 35.77 -12.46 -11.56
CA GLN A 533 36.31 -11.14 -11.96
C GLN A 533 36.67 -10.27 -10.74
N MET A 534 35.97 -10.44 -9.63
CA MET A 534 36.25 -9.73 -8.37
C MET A 534 37.35 -10.39 -7.55
N GLY A 535 37.88 -11.56 -7.95
CA GLY A 535 38.88 -12.29 -7.22
C GLY A 535 38.45 -12.88 -5.88
N ILE A 536 37.13 -13.13 -5.72
CA ILE A 536 36.56 -13.62 -4.47
C ILE A 536 36.03 -15.06 -4.63
N ARG A 537 36.20 -15.87 -3.60
CA ARG A 537 35.67 -17.25 -3.50
C ARG A 537 36.02 -18.11 -4.73
N PRO A 538 37.30 -18.29 -5.11
CA PRO A 538 37.71 -18.98 -6.34
C PRO A 538 37.23 -20.44 -6.41
N GLN A 539 36.98 -21.08 -5.26
CA GLN A 539 36.45 -22.45 -5.16
C GLN A 539 35.02 -22.57 -5.75
N LEU A 540 34.32 -21.47 -5.91
CA LEU A 540 32.98 -21.43 -6.48
C LEU A 540 32.97 -21.10 -7.98
N ALA A 541 34.13 -20.97 -8.61
CA ALA A 541 34.24 -20.66 -10.04
C ALA A 541 33.51 -21.70 -10.90
N PRO A 542 32.81 -21.26 -11.97
CA PRO A 542 32.15 -22.18 -12.89
C PRO A 542 33.18 -23.09 -13.57
N LYS A 543 32.87 -24.38 -13.62
CA LYS A 543 33.66 -25.36 -14.38
C LYS A 543 33.02 -25.58 -15.73
N ILE A 544 33.69 -25.13 -16.78
CA ILE A 544 33.16 -25.24 -18.16
C ILE A 544 33.45 -26.66 -18.65
N GLY A 545 32.42 -27.41 -18.96
CA GLY A 545 32.50 -28.73 -19.61
C GLY A 545 32.03 -28.65 -21.06
N GLU A 546 32.30 -29.67 -21.85
CA GLU A 546 31.96 -29.73 -23.29
C GLU A 546 30.46 -29.51 -23.56
N LYS A 547 29.56 -30.07 -22.75
CA LYS A 547 28.11 -30.02 -22.98
C LYS A 547 27.37 -29.08 -22.04
N ARG A 548 27.92 -28.75 -20.88
CA ARG A 548 27.29 -27.89 -19.87
C ARG A 548 28.30 -27.30 -18.91
N THR A 549 28.00 -26.11 -18.40
CA THR A 549 28.76 -25.50 -17.31
C THR A 549 28.28 -26.07 -15.98
N TYR A 550 29.21 -26.58 -15.18
CA TYR A 550 28.94 -27.04 -13.81
C TYR A 550 29.23 -25.92 -12.81
N LEU A 551 28.29 -25.71 -11.89
CA LEU A 551 28.44 -24.79 -10.76
C LEU A 551 28.74 -25.59 -9.49
N PRO A 552 29.88 -25.38 -8.83
CA PRO A 552 30.17 -26.02 -7.54
C PRO A 552 29.08 -25.66 -6.51
N PRO A 553 28.71 -26.57 -5.58
CA PRO A 553 27.75 -26.30 -4.53
C PRO A 553 28.13 -25.07 -3.70
N ALA A 554 27.14 -24.20 -3.44
CA ALA A 554 27.32 -23.02 -2.60
C ALA A 554 26.71 -23.25 -1.22
N ALA A 555 27.31 -22.64 -0.21
CA ALA A 555 26.78 -22.67 1.14
C ALA A 555 25.38 -21.98 1.29
N CYS A 556 25.04 -21.11 0.34
CA CYS A 556 23.78 -20.38 0.30
C CYS A 556 22.67 -21.08 -0.53
N SER A 557 22.82 -22.37 -0.85
CA SER A 557 21.83 -23.13 -1.60
C SER A 557 21.55 -24.46 -0.90
N PHE A 558 20.29 -24.85 -0.82
CA PHE A 558 19.90 -26.16 -0.32
C PHE A 558 20.37 -27.29 -1.25
N THR A 559 20.77 -28.38 -0.66
CA THR A 559 20.85 -29.67 -1.37
C THR A 559 19.44 -30.12 -1.80
N LYS A 560 19.37 -31.12 -2.69
CA LYS A 560 18.07 -31.65 -3.13
C LYS A 560 17.24 -32.21 -1.95
N ASN A 561 17.91 -32.86 -1.00
CA ASN A 561 17.25 -33.46 0.17
C ASN A 561 16.75 -32.37 1.13
N GLU A 562 17.56 -31.36 1.44
CA GLU A 562 17.16 -30.22 2.29
C GLU A 562 15.99 -29.45 1.67
N ARG A 563 16.02 -29.23 0.34
CA ARG A 563 14.92 -28.58 -0.37
C ARG A 563 13.61 -29.35 -0.26
N LEU A 564 13.68 -30.70 -0.43
CA LEU A 564 12.54 -31.57 -0.25
C LEU A 564 12.00 -31.50 1.19
N GLN A 565 12.89 -31.54 2.17
CA GLN A 565 12.52 -31.47 3.58
C GLN A 565 11.87 -30.13 3.93
N VAL A 566 12.42 -29.01 3.48
CA VAL A 566 11.85 -27.66 3.68
C VAL A 566 10.46 -27.56 3.04
N CYS A 567 10.27 -28.07 1.82
CA CYS A 567 8.97 -28.07 1.17
C CYS A 567 7.94 -28.91 1.95
N ARG A 568 8.31 -30.11 2.42
CA ARG A 568 7.43 -30.95 3.25
C ARG A 568 7.06 -30.25 4.56
N SER A 569 8.06 -29.73 5.28
CA SER A 569 7.81 -29.02 6.53
C SER A 569 6.86 -27.83 6.36
N LEU A 570 6.99 -27.09 5.25
CA LEU A 570 6.04 -25.98 4.95
C LEU A 570 4.64 -26.49 4.63
N MET A 571 4.50 -27.61 3.92
CA MET A 571 3.20 -28.22 3.61
C MET A 571 2.46 -28.71 4.85
N ASP A 572 3.20 -29.19 5.84
CA ASP A 572 2.64 -29.77 7.07
C ASP A 572 2.22 -28.69 8.09
N ILE A 573 2.63 -27.42 7.88
CA ILE A 573 2.22 -26.33 8.74
C ILE A 573 0.73 -26.06 8.60
N LYS A 574 0.00 -26.26 9.67
CA LYS A 574 -1.41 -25.88 9.81
C LYS A 574 -1.50 -24.47 10.40
N VAL A 575 -2.13 -23.58 9.67
CA VAL A 575 -2.34 -22.19 10.10
C VAL A 575 -3.77 -21.95 10.54
N VAL A 576 -3.94 -21.08 11.52
CA VAL A 576 -5.27 -20.63 11.96
C VAL A 576 -5.87 -19.76 10.85
N GLU A 577 -7.19 -19.88 10.65
CA GLU A 577 -7.91 -19.06 9.69
C GLU A 577 -7.69 -17.56 9.94
N GLY A 578 -7.48 -16.82 8.85
CA GLY A 578 -7.20 -15.39 8.90
C GLY A 578 -5.75 -15.02 9.22
N PHE A 579 -4.90 -15.96 9.67
CA PHE A 579 -3.48 -15.69 9.94
C PHE A 579 -2.65 -15.63 8.66
N SER A 580 -2.82 -16.58 7.75
CA SER A 580 -2.17 -16.59 6.43
C SER A 580 -2.93 -17.47 5.44
N SER A 581 -2.47 -17.51 4.18
CA SER A 581 -2.94 -18.50 3.23
C SER A 581 -2.56 -19.93 3.70
N ASN A 582 -3.31 -20.92 3.26
CA ASN A 582 -2.96 -22.32 3.53
C ASN A 582 -1.62 -22.66 2.87
N MET A 583 -0.61 -22.99 3.69
CA MET A 583 0.76 -23.24 3.24
C MET A 583 0.83 -24.38 2.21
N LYS A 584 -0.02 -25.40 2.33
CA LYS A 584 -0.09 -26.51 1.38
C LYS A 584 -0.33 -26.05 -0.06
N ASN A 585 -1.15 -25.02 -0.26
CA ASN A 585 -1.47 -24.47 -1.59
C ASN A 585 -0.35 -23.62 -2.19
N LEU A 586 0.63 -23.24 -1.39
CA LEU A 586 1.75 -22.41 -1.82
C LEU A 586 2.98 -23.24 -2.22
N VAL A 587 3.02 -24.51 -1.87
CA VAL A 587 4.16 -25.41 -2.13
C VAL A 587 3.87 -26.30 -3.35
N CYS A 588 4.72 -26.23 -4.36
CA CYS A 588 4.73 -27.15 -5.50
C CYS A 588 5.81 -28.21 -5.27
N MET A 589 5.39 -29.44 -4.96
CA MET A 589 6.31 -30.53 -4.64
C MET A 589 7.08 -31.03 -5.86
N ASP A 590 6.46 -31.08 -7.04
CA ASP A 590 7.08 -31.56 -8.27
C ASP A 590 8.31 -30.75 -8.66
N GLU A 591 8.21 -29.43 -8.52
CA GLU A 591 9.29 -28.49 -8.80
C GLU A 591 10.08 -28.10 -7.55
N MET A 592 9.64 -28.53 -6.37
CA MET A 592 10.20 -28.17 -5.05
C MET A 592 10.39 -26.67 -4.93
N LYS A 593 9.32 -25.89 -5.12
CA LYS A 593 9.32 -24.44 -5.06
C LYS A 593 8.08 -23.88 -4.38
N LEU A 594 8.17 -22.63 -3.94
CA LEU A 594 7.01 -21.84 -3.54
C LEU A 594 6.43 -21.10 -4.76
N SER A 595 5.11 -21.05 -4.87
CA SER A 595 4.39 -20.40 -5.97
C SER A 595 3.21 -19.58 -5.46
N SER A 596 2.78 -18.61 -6.26
CA SER A 596 1.57 -17.79 -6.01
C SER A 596 1.56 -17.04 -4.67
N LEU A 597 2.74 -16.70 -4.13
CA LEU A 597 2.89 -15.97 -2.88
C LEU A 597 2.33 -14.55 -3.00
N LYS A 598 1.49 -14.19 -2.05
CA LYS A 598 1.08 -12.79 -1.82
C LYS A 598 2.09 -12.11 -0.89
N SER A 599 2.06 -10.78 -0.83
CA SER A 599 2.96 -10.02 0.05
C SER A 599 2.83 -10.45 1.52
N HIS A 600 1.61 -10.72 1.98
CA HIS A 600 1.36 -11.19 3.35
C HIS A 600 1.88 -12.61 3.60
N ASP A 601 1.80 -13.51 2.60
CA ASP A 601 2.36 -14.87 2.75
C ASP A 601 3.89 -14.81 2.89
N SER A 602 4.54 -13.94 2.10
CA SER A 602 5.99 -13.71 2.22
C SER A 602 6.38 -13.19 3.61
N HIS A 603 5.59 -12.25 4.15
CA HIS A 603 5.76 -11.73 5.49
C HIS A 603 5.65 -12.83 6.57
N VAL A 604 4.59 -13.60 6.54
CA VAL A 604 4.36 -14.68 7.52
C VAL A 604 5.44 -15.75 7.43
N ILE A 605 5.80 -16.19 6.21
CA ILE A 605 6.84 -17.19 6.04
C ILE A 605 8.18 -16.64 6.53
N MET A 606 8.56 -15.42 6.17
CA MET A 606 9.82 -14.80 6.56
C MET A 606 9.96 -14.70 8.08
N GLN A 607 8.92 -14.21 8.77
CA GLN A 607 9.01 -13.89 10.20
C GLN A 607 8.74 -15.07 11.13
N HIS A 608 7.95 -16.05 10.70
CA HIS A 608 7.49 -17.11 11.57
C HIS A 608 7.94 -18.50 11.13
N PHE A 609 7.81 -18.88 9.86
CA PHE A 609 8.00 -20.25 9.43
C PHE A 609 9.41 -20.55 8.93
N LEU A 610 10.03 -19.65 8.17
CA LEU A 610 11.37 -19.86 7.61
C LEU A 610 12.42 -20.18 8.69
N PRO A 611 12.49 -19.47 9.82
CA PRO A 611 13.41 -19.81 10.92
C PRO A 611 13.28 -21.25 11.41
N ILE A 612 12.05 -21.76 11.44
CA ILE A 612 11.74 -23.11 11.94
C ILE A 612 12.13 -24.17 10.91
N VAL A 613 11.66 -24.01 9.67
CA VAL A 613 11.85 -25.06 8.64
C VAL A 613 13.28 -25.21 8.17
N ILE A 614 14.14 -24.17 8.33
CA ILE A 614 15.57 -24.25 7.96
C ILE A 614 16.48 -24.68 9.11
N ARG A 615 15.94 -24.97 10.30
CA ARG A 615 16.78 -25.24 11.51
C ARG A 615 17.78 -26.36 11.34
N ASN A 616 17.47 -27.36 10.51
CA ASN A 616 18.32 -28.52 10.24
C ASN A 616 18.94 -28.49 8.83
N SER A 617 18.74 -27.40 8.09
CA SER A 617 19.25 -27.21 6.73
C SER A 617 20.35 -26.15 6.72
N LEU A 618 21.17 -26.13 5.70
CA LEU A 618 22.27 -25.19 5.51
C LEU A 618 23.41 -25.31 6.54
N PRO A 619 24.62 -24.90 6.22
CA PRO A 619 25.71 -24.73 7.17
C PRO A 619 25.33 -23.79 8.31
N LYS A 620 25.75 -24.10 9.54
CA LYS A 620 25.41 -23.38 10.77
C LYS A 620 25.55 -21.84 10.65
N TYR A 621 26.59 -21.36 10.04
CA TYR A 621 26.88 -19.94 9.89
C TYR A 621 25.94 -19.24 8.90
N VAL A 622 25.58 -19.87 7.78
CA VAL A 622 24.59 -19.32 6.80
C VAL A 622 23.21 -19.31 7.43
N ARG A 623 22.81 -20.45 8.00
CA ARG A 623 21.54 -20.60 8.70
C ARG A 623 21.35 -19.52 9.77
N TYR A 624 22.39 -19.30 10.61
CA TYR A 624 22.35 -18.28 11.62
C TYR A 624 22.14 -16.88 11.04
N ALA A 625 22.86 -16.52 9.97
CA ALA A 625 22.70 -15.22 9.31
C ALA A 625 21.28 -15.03 8.76
N VAL A 626 20.71 -16.07 8.13
CA VAL A 626 19.34 -16.04 7.59
C VAL A 626 18.30 -15.91 8.70
N ILE A 627 18.37 -16.75 9.74
CA ILE A 627 17.42 -16.70 10.88
C ILE A 627 17.45 -15.33 11.56
N ARG A 628 18.62 -14.75 11.72
CA ARG A 628 18.77 -13.42 12.34
C ARG A 628 18.20 -12.30 11.45
N LEU A 629 18.27 -12.43 10.13
CA LEU A 629 17.60 -11.53 9.19
C LEU A 629 16.06 -11.65 9.31
N CYS A 630 15.56 -12.87 9.47
CA CYS A 630 14.13 -13.10 9.72
C CYS A 630 13.65 -12.43 11.01
N PHE A 631 14.41 -12.59 12.09
CA PHE A 631 14.10 -11.93 13.37
C PHE A 631 14.19 -10.42 13.31
N PHE A 632 15.12 -9.87 12.52
CA PHE A 632 15.14 -8.43 12.27
C PHE A 632 13.80 -7.92 11.72
N PHE A 633 13.25 -8.58 10.68
CA PHE A 633 11.95 -8.18 10.15
C PHE A 633 10.82 -8.38 11.16
N LYS A 634 10.85 -9.45 11.95
CA LYS A 634 9.88 -9.67 13.03
C LYS A 634 9.94 -8.54 14.07
N ASP A 635 11.14 -8.17 14.53
CA ASP A 635 11.32 -7.17 15.58
C ASP A 635 10.94 -5.76 15.10
N ILE A 636 11.29 -5.40 13.83
CA ILE A 636 10.96 -4.07 13.29
C ILE A 636 9.47 -3.91 12.97
N CYS A 637 8.76 -5.00 12.71
CA CYS A 637 7.32 -5.01 12.44
C CYS A 637 6.46 -5.19 13.70
N CYS A 638 7.04 -5.16 14.90
CA CYS A 638 6.28 -5.17 16.14
C CYS A 638 5.37 -3.94 16.25
N LYS A 639 4.16 -4.13 16.79
CA LYS A 639 3.20 -3.03 17.01
C LYS A 639 3.65 -2.07 18.11
N ILE A 640 4.41 -2.55 19.07
CA ILE A 640 4.98 -1.77 20.16
C ILE A 640 6.49 -1.90 20.06
N ILE A 641 7.16 -0.78 19.88
CA ILE A 641 8.61 -0.70 19.73
C ILE A 641 9.26 -0.15 20.99
N ASP A 642 10.21 -0.89 21.53
CA ASP A 642 11.07 -0.45 22.63
C ASP A 642 12.26 0.31 22.04
N VAL A 643 12.31 1.62 22.28
CA VAL A 643 13.35 2.52 21.72
C VAL A 643 14.75 2.10 22.16
N ALA A 644 14.91 1.59 23.40
CA ALA A 644 16.20 1.17 23.93
C ALA A 644 16.82 -0.01 23.16
N LYS A 645 16.00 -0.82 22.48
CA LYS A 645 16.45 -1.96 21.68
C LYS A 645 16.87 -1.62 20.27
N LEU A 646 16.49 -0.45 19.76
CA LEU A 646 16.65 -0.11 18.34
C LEU A 646 18.11 0.02 17.91
N ASP A 647 18.97 0.63 18.73
CA ASP A 647 20.40 0.77 18.39
C ASP A 647 21.11 -0.58 18.33
N LYS A 648 20.75 -1.49 19.24
CA LYS A 648 21.25 -2.88 19.19
C LYS A 648 20.73 -3.60 17.94
N LEU A 649 19.46 -3.43 17.62
CA LEU A 649 18.86 -4.02 16.41
C LEU A 649 19.56 -3.52 15.14
N GLN A 650 19.87 -2.22 15.06
CA GLN A 650 20.63 -1.62 13.97
C GLN A 650 22.04 -2.23 13.84
N SER A 651 22.77 -2.30 14.94
CA SER A 651 24.13 -2.86 14.97
C SER A 651 24.14 -4.34 14.60
N ASP A 652 23.20 -5.10 15.15
CA ASP A 652 23.03 -6.52 14.83
C ASP A 652 22.70 -6.74 13.35
N LEU A 653 21.82 -5.94 12.75
CA LEU A 653 21.49 -6.03 11.33
C LEU A 653 22.72 -5.83 10.45
N ILE A 654 23.50 -4.78 10.71
CA ILE A 654 24.69 -4.47 9.89
C ILE A 654 25.67 -5.63 9.90
N VAL A 655 25.95 -6.20 11.08
CA VAL A 655 26.81 -7.38 11.20
C VAL A 655 26.24 -8.56 10.40
N ARG A 656 24.91 -8.77 10.40
CA ARG A 656 24.26 -9.86 9.64
C ARG A 656 24.36 -9.65 8.14
N LEU A 657 24.17 -8.42 7.66
CA LEU A 657 24.35 -8.11 6.25
C LEU A 657 25.78 -8.34 5.79
N CYS A 658 26.77 -8.00 6.62
CA CYS A 658 28.18 -8.33 6.35
C CYS A 658 28.41 -9.85 6.32
N LEU A 659 27.79 -10.62 7.23
CA LEU A 659 27.86 -12.10 7.17
C LEU A 659 27.24 -12.64 5.89
N LEU A 660 26.09 -12.09 5.46
CA LEU A 660 25.49 -12.50 4.19
C LEU A 660 26.41 -12.20 3.00
N GLU A 661 27.15 -11.07 3.01
CA GLU A 661 28.14 -10.74 1.96
C GLU A 661 29.26 -11.79 1.85
N GLN A 662 29.63 -12.44 2.95
CA GLN A 662 30.63 -13.50 2.93
C GLN A 662 30.14 -14.77 2.23
N TYR A 663 28.84 -15.05 2.23
CA TYR A 663 28.29 -16.34 1.76
C TYR A 663 27.46 -16.25 0.50
N PHE A 664 26.73 -15.14 0.29
CA PHE A 664 25.91 -14.94 -0.89
C PHE A 664 26.70 -14.23 -2.01
N PRO A 665 26.33 -14.47 -3.28
CA PRO A 665 27.00 -13.79 -4.39
C PRO A 665 26.70 -12.28 -4.40
N PRO A 666 27.55 -11.41 -4.94
CA PRO A 666 27.33 -9.96 -5.02
C PRO A 666 26.02 -9.58 -5.69
N SER A 667 25.54 -10.41 -6.60
CA SER A 667 24.25 -10.27 -7.29
C SER A 667 23.01 -10.40 -6.39
N PHE A 668 23.16 -10.90 -5.16
CA PHE A 668 22.11 -10.99 -4.17
C PHE A 668 21.80 -9.63 -3.53
N PHE A 669 22.80 -8.75 -3.46
CA PHE A 669 22.71 -7.46 -2.79
C PHE A 669 22.13 -6.39 -3.71
N ASP A 670 20.82 -6.49 -3.97
CA ASP A 670 20.08 -5.47 -4.70
C ASP A 670 19.70 -4.29 -3.79
N ILE A 671 19.06 -3.28 -4.38
CA ILE A 671 18.70 -2.06 -3.64
C ILE A 671 17.75 -2.36 -2.47
N MET A 672 16.86 -3.36 -2.58
CA MET A 672 15.91 -3.68 -1.52
C MET A 672 16.61 -4.19 -0.26
N LEU A 673 17.63 -5.02 -0.44
CA LEU A 673 18.43 -5.47 0.70
C LEU A 673 19.25 -4.32 1.31
N HIS A 674 19.82 -3.44 0.49
CA HIS A 674 20.51 -2.24 0.98
C HIS A 674 19.58 -1.34 1.79
N LEU A 675 18.32 -1.13 1.35
CA LEU A 675 17.39 -0.26 2.07
C LEU A 675 17.10 -0.73 3.50
N THR A 676 17.33 -2.00 3.83
CA THR A 676 17.09 -2.51 5.19
C THR A 676 17.94 -1.77 6.24
N VAL A 677 19.13 -1.27 5.89
CA VAL A 677 20.00 -0.53 6.84
C VAL A 677 19.38 0.79 7.31
N HIS A 678 18.38 1.31 6.61
CA HIS A 678 17.74 2.58 6.93
C HIS A 678 16.43 2.42 7.70
N LEU A 679 15.88 1.19 7.80
CA LEU A 679 14.55 0.95 8.36
C LEU A 679 14.48 1.23 9.86
N VAL A 680 15.54 0.89 10.62
CA VAL A 680 15.56 1.13 12.07
C VAL A 680 15.49 2.62 12.37
N ARG A 681 16.31 3.44 11.67
CA ARG A 681 16.25 4.90 11.80
C ARG A 681 14.86 5.44 11.48
N GLU A 682 14.21 4.89 10.48
CA GLU A 682 12.87 5.34 10.10
C GLU A 682 11.82 4.96 11.16
N VAL A 683 11.96 3.79 11.79
CA VAL A 683 11.12 3.42 12.95
C VAL A 683 11.38 4.34 14.14
N GLN A 684 12.63 4.68 14.42
CA GLN A 684 12.96 5.67 15.47
C GLN A 684 12.27 7.01 15.23
N LEU A 685 12.21 7.47 13.98
CA LEU A 685 11.67 8.79 13.62
C LEU A 685 10.15 8.83 13.43
N CYS A 686 9.53 7.76 12.95
CA CYS A 686 8.13 7.75 12.53
C CYS A 686 7.22 6.83 13.37
N GLY A 687 7.79 6.01 14.24
CA GLY A 687 7.04 5.02 15.02
C GLY A 687 6.84 3.68 14.29
N PRO A 688 5.87 2.87 14.74
CA PRO A 688 5.65 1.52 14.26
C PRO A 688 5.37 1.44 12.75
N VAL A 689 5.78 0.33 12.15
CA VAL A 689 5.68 0.10 10.70
C VAL A 689 4.24 -0.03 10.23
N ASP A 690 3.36 -0.59 11.04
CA ASP A 690 1.95 -0.86 10.70
C ASP A 690 1.14 0.40 10.35
N PHE A 691 1.57 1.58 10.77
CA PHE A 691 0.98 2.87 10.38
C PHE A 691 1.53 3.45 9.07
N ARG A 692 2.53 2.85 8.46
CA ARG A 692 3.23 3.39 7.30
C ARG A 692 3.63 2.32 6.26
N TRP A 693 2.94 1.20 6.23
CA TRP A 693 3.04 0.19 5.18
C TRP A 693 1.83 0.21 4.23
N MET A 694 1.95 -0.46 3.10
CA MET A 694 0.93 -0.41 2.05
C MET A 694 -0.26 -1.35 2.25
N TYR A 695 -0.22 -2.32 3.18
CA TYR A 695 -1.30 -3.31 3.34
C TYR A 695 -2.72 -2.70 3.47
N PRO A 696 -2.97 -1.67 4.31
CA PRO A 696 -4.29 -1.05 4.40
C PRO A 696 -4.73 -0.44 3.07
N PHE A 697 -3.82 0.26 2.40
CA PHE A 697 -4.08 0.92 1.13
C PHE A 697 -4.31 -0.08 -0.02
N GLU A 698 -3.53 -1.17 -0.10
CA GLU A 698 -3.75 -2.25 -1.06
C GLU A 698 -5.13 -2.91 -0.87
N ARG A 699 -5.57 -3.10 0.40
CA ARG A 699 -6.94 -3.57 0.67
C ARG A 699 -8.00 -2.59 0.17
N CYS A 700 -7.81 -1.28 0.39
CA CYS A 700 -8.69 -0.26 -0.17
C CYS A 700 -8.69 -0.30 -1.71
N MET A 701 -7.52 -0.39 -2.34
CA MET A 701 -7.39 -0.50 -3.79
C MET A 701 -8.05 -1.76 -4.35
N LYS A 702 -7.99 -2.89 -3.63
CA LYS A 702 -8.71 -4.11 -4.01
C LYS A 702 -10.21 -3.89 -4.02
N VAL A 703 -10.73 -3.13 -3.07
CA VAL A 703 -12.16 -2.77 -3.06
C VAL A 703 -12.49 -1.83 -4.22
N LEU A 704 -11.68 -0.81 -4.49
CA LEU A 704 -11.87 0.06 -5.65
C LEU A 704 -11.90 -0.73 -6.96
N LYS A 705 -11.05 -1.74 -7.12
CA LYS A 705 -11.09 -2.66 -8.28
C LYS A 705 -12.43 -3.42 -8.38
N SER A 706 -13.03 -3.81 -7.27
CA SER A 706 -14.31 -4.54 -7.26
C SER A 706 -15.49 -3.68 -7.70
N TYR A 707 -15.34 -2.36 -7.74
CA TYR A 707 -16.38 -1.45 -8.21
C TYR A 707 -16.53 -1.40 -9.74
N VAL A 708 -15.55 -1.92 -10.46
CA VAL A 708 -15.53 -1.88 -11.93
C VAL A 708 -16.52 -2.88 -12.49
N GLY A 709 -17.67 -2.39 -12.94
CA GLY A 709 -18.68 -3.16 -13.67
C GLY A 709 -18.47 -3.08 -15.19
N SER A 710 -17.99 -1.95 -15.70
CA SER A 710 -17.75 -1.75 -17.12
C SER A 710 -16.25 -1.58 -17.42
N ARG A 711 -15.73 -2.38 -18.35
CA ARG A 711 -14.33 -2.27 -18.79
C ARG A 711 -14.05 -1.01 -19.62
N LYS A 712 -15.09 -0.40 -20.16
CA LYS A 712 -14.98 0.78 -21.05
C LYS A 712 -14.77 2.08 -20.27
N TYR A 713 -15.31 2.15 -19.03
CA TYR A 713 -15.24 3.33 -18.17
C TYR A 713 -14.92 2.94 -16.72
N PRO A 714 -13.76 2.32 -16.46
CA PRO A 714 -13.47 1.76 -15.13
C PRO A 714 -13.41 2.82 -14.04
N GLU A 715 -12.82 3.99 -14.31
CA GLU A 715 -12.70 5.06 -13.31
C GLU A 715 -14.06 5.65 -12.96
N GLY A 716 -14.95 5.84 -13.94
CA GLY A 716 -16.32 6.31 -13.68
C GLY A 716 -17.12 5.33 -12.81
N CYS A 717 -16.89 4.01 -12.97
CA CYS A 717 -17.49 3.01 -12.09
C CYS A 717 -16.96 3.12 -10.67
N ILE A 718 -15.63 3.29 -10.52
CA ILE A 718 -14.97 3.45 -9.21
C ILE A 718 -15.51 4.69 -8.50
N VAL A 719 -15.50 5.83 -9.18
CA VAL A 719 -15.96 7.13 -8.62
C VAL A 719 -17.40 7.06 -8.14
N ARG A 720 -18.31 6.59 -8.98
CA ARG A 720 -19.74 6.49 -8.63
C ARG A 720 -19.99 5.59 -7.42
N ARG A 721 -19.34 4.42 -7.39
CA ARG A 721 -19.53 3.48 -6.27
C ARG A 721 -18.88 3.99 -5.00
N TYR A 722 -17.71 4.60 -5.10
CA TYR A 722 -17.03 5.21 -3.96
C TYR A 722 -17.89 6.33 -3.35
N ALA A 723 -18.39 7.27 -4.17
CA ALA A 723 -19.27 8.35 -3.71
C ALA A 723 -20.56 7.83 -3.07
N ALA A 724 -21.17 6.78 -3.64
CA ALA A 724 -22.37 6.16 -3.06
C ALA A 724 -22.08 5.49 -1.70
N GLU A 725 -20.96 4.78 -1.55
CA GLU A 725 -20.56 4.20 -0.25
C GLU A 725 -20.25 5.28 0.78
N GLU A 726 -19.58 6.35 0.36
CA GLU A 726 -19.30 7.50 1.23
C GLU A 726 -20.59 8.17 1.72
N ALA A 727 -21.61 8.29 0.84
CA ALA A 727 -22.94 8.78 1.22
C ALA A 727 -23.64 7.85 2.22
N VAL A 728 -23.61 6.55 1.96
CA VAL A 728 -24.19 5.54 2.87
C VAL A 728 -23.50 5.53 4.23
N GLU A 729 -22.20 5.70 4.28
CA GLU A 729 -21.45 5.81 5.53
C GLU A 729 -21.86 7.06 6.31
N CYS A 730 -21.99 8.19 5.62
CA CYS A 730 -22.48 9.45 6.20
C CYS A 730 -23.89 9.27 6.81
N CYS A 731 -24.81 8.70 6.03
CA CYS A 731 -26.16 8.43 6.51
C CYS A 731 -26.18 7.49 7.72
N SER A 732 -25.24 6.52 7.76
CA SER A 732 -25.15 5.59 8.88
C SER A 732 -24.66 6.22 10.16
N GLU A 733 -23.83 7.25 10.07
CA GLU A 733 -23.36 8.05 11.22
C GLU A 733 -24.45 8.98 11.75
N TYR A 734 -25.31 9.48 10.85
CA TYR A 734 -26.43 10.35 11.21
C TYR A 734 -27.60 9.56 11.81
N LEU A 735 -27.83 8.35 11.34
CA LEU A 735 -28.90 7.45 11.82
C LEU A 735 -28.33 6.54 12.91
N ASN A 736 -28.41 6.97 14.15
CA ASN A 736 -27.79 6.33 15.34
C ASN A 736 -28.11 4.82 15.52
N ASP A 737 -29.16 4.31 14.87
CA ASP A 737 -29.58 2.91 14.94
C ASP A 737 -28.94 2.01 13.88
N LEU A 738 -28.07 2.54 13.03
CA LEU A 738 -27.51 1.79 11.90
C LEU A 738 -26.01 1.47 12.07
N ASP A 739 -25.66 0.22 11.87
CA ASP A 739 -24.26 -0.23 11.86
C ASP A 739 -23.48 0.38 10.68
N PRO A 740 -22.25 0.87 10.85
CA PRO A 740 -21.39 1.36 9.74
C PRO A 740 -21.09 0.28 8.71
N VAL A 741 -20.88 0.71 7.48
CA VAL A 741 -20.43 -0.14 6.39
C VAL A 741 -18.97 -0.54 6.62
N GLY A 742 -18.68 -1.85 6.56
CA GLY A 742 -17.30 -2.35 6.61
C GLY A 742 -16.70 -2.57 8.01
N VAL A 743 -17.46 -2.31 9.09
CA VAL A 743 -17.05 -2.67 10.45
C VAL A 743 -17.86 -3.88 10.92
N PRO A 744 -17.24 -5.02 11.25
CA PRO A 744 -17.97 -6.18 11.79
C PRO A 744 -18.68 -5.84 13.10
N LYS A 745 -19.90 -6.36 13.31
CA LYS A 745 -20.67 -6.19 14.57
C LYS A 745 -19.91 -6.58 15.83
N SER A 746 -19.04 -7.58 15.73
CA SER A 746 -18.22 -8.08 16.83
C SER A 746 -17.24 -7.07 17.44
N LEU A 747 -17.03 -5.91 16.79
CA LEU A 747 -16.15 -4.87 17.30
C LEU A 747 -16.88 -3.73 18.03
N ARG A 748 -18.22 -3.78 18.16
CA ARG A 748 -19.00 -2.69 18.71
C ARG A 748 -19.65 -2.93 20.05
N ASP A 749 -19.97 -4.16 20.35
CA ASP A 749 -20.70 -4.49 21.56
C ASP A 749 -19.84 -5.29 22.53
N PRO A 750 -19.36 -4.65 23.62
CA PRO A 750 -18.60 -5.37 24.63
C PRO A 750 -19.42 -6.47 25.34
N ASN A 751 -20.74 -6.50 25.15
CA ASN A 751 -21.64 -7.46 25.80
C ASN A 751 -22.14 -8.60 24.89
N THR A 752 -21.92 -8.54 23.57
CA THR A 752 -22.19 -9.68 22.69
C THR A 752 -20.95 -10.57 22.63
N SER A 753 -20.80 -11.39 23.63
CA SER A 753 -19.90 -12.55 23.58
C SER A 753 -20.44 -13.57 22.57
N ILE A 754 -19.92 -13.55 21.33
CA ILE A 754 -20.01 -14.71 20.47
C ILE A 754 -19.12 -15.77 21.13
N PRO A 755 -19.64 -16.95 21.48
CA PRO A 755 -18.81 -17.98 22.04
C PRO A 755 -17.72 -18.37 21.05
N GLY A 756 -16.48 -17.97 21.32
CA GLY A 756 -15.31 -18.35 20.53
C GLY A 756 -14.34 -17.26 20.12
N PHE A 757 -14.73 -15.98 20.03
CA PHE A 757 -13.81 -14.89 19.71
C PHE A 757 -14.18 -13.61 20.46
N SER A 758 -13.66 -13.46 21.66
CA SER A 758 -13.58 -12.16 22.32
C SER A 758 -12.32 -11.45 21.82
N LEU A 759 -12.48 -10.64 20.78
CA LEU A 759 -11.59 -9.51 20.57
C LEU A 759 -12.08 -8.40 21.53
N SER A 760 -11.76 -8.55 22.80
CA SER A 760 -11.92 -7.45 23.74
C SER A 760 -11.02 -6.32 23.24
N ASN A 761 -11.55 -5.10 23.18
CA ASN A 761 -10.78 -3.87 22.96
C ASN A 761 -9.84 -3.52 24.14
N SER A 762 -9.73 -4.36 25.13
CA SER A 762 -8.70 -4.31 26.14
C SER A 762 -7.43 -4.95 25.57
N SER A 763 -6.42 -4.16 25.27
CA SER A 763 -5.05 -4.66 25.18
C SER A 763 -4.70 -5.23 26.54
N ILE A 764 -4.82 -6.56 26.69
CA ILE A 764 -4.29 -7.25 27.85
C ILE A 764 -2.78 -7.17 27.71
N ILE A 765 -2.12 -6.47 28.61
CA ILE A 765 -0.68 -6.58 28.80
C ILE A 765 -0.46 -7.98 29.34
N VAL A 766 -0.18 -8.91 28.41
CA VAL A 766 0.22 -10.26 28.80
C VAL A 766 1.58 -10.12 29.48
N GLN A 767 1.67 -10.54 30.74
CA GLN A 767 2.94 -10.51 31.42
C GLN A 767 3.93 -11.41 30.69
N GLN A 768 5.19 -11.03 30.70
CA GLN A 768 6.26 -11.76 29.97
C GLN A 768 6.33 -13.24 30.39
N ILE A 769 5.94 -13.54 31.62
CA ILE A 769 5.83 -14.92 32.16
C ILE A 769 4.73 -15.70 31.45
N ASP A 770 3.55 -15.10 31.22
CA ASP A 770 2.43 -15.76 30.56
C ASP A 770 2.73 -15.99 29.08
N LEU A 771 3.44 -15.04 28.44
CA LEU A 771 3.92 -15.18 27.06
C LEU A 771 4.97 -16.29 26.94
N GLN A 772 5.88 -16.38 27.90
CA GLN A 772 6.88 -17.45 27.96
C GLN A 772 6.22 -18.80 28.20
N GLN A 773 5.23 -18.87 29.06
CA GLN A 773 4.49 -20.09 29.34
C GLN A 773 3.63 -20.56 28.16
N ALA A 774 3.00 -19.63 27.45
CA ALA A 774 2.31 -19.92 26.19
C ALA A 774 3.29 -20.40 25.10
N HIS A 775 4.47 -19.79 25.03
CA HIS A 775 5.55 -20.18 24.11
C HIS A 775 6.09 -21.56 24.44
N LEU A 776 6.35 -21.83 25.72
CA LEU A 776 6.78 -23.17 26.20
C LEU A 776 5.72 -24.22 25.89
N THR A 777 4.46 -23.90 26.13
CA THR A 777 3.33 -24.82 25.83
C THR A 777 3.22 -25.13 24.33
N VAL A 778 3.45 -24.15 23.45
CA VAL A 778 3.50 -24.37 22.01
C VAL A 778 4.70 -25.26 21.64
N LEU A 779 5.85 -25.00 22.23
CA LEU A 779 7.07 -25.78 22.01
C LEU A 779 6.89 -27.24 22.51
N GLU A 780 6.33 -27.44 23.68
CA GLU A 780 6.06 -28.77 24.27
C GLU A 780 5.04 -29.61 23.51
N ASN A 781 4.12 -28.95 22.79
CA ASN A 781 3.09 -29.63 21.99
C ASN A 781 3.48 -29.69 20.50
N THR A 782 4.71 -29.39 20.13
CA THR A 782 5.22 -29.54 18.76
C THR A 782 6.03 -30.82 18.69
N GLU A 783 5.54 -31.81 17.95
CA GLU A 783 6.14 -33.17 17.86
C GLU A 783 7.63 -33.15 17.51
N GLU A 784 8.06 -32.20 16.67
CA GLU A 784 9.44 -32.03 16.25
C GLU A 784 10.37 -31.48 17.35
N ILE A 785 9.84 -30.99 18.46
CA ILE A 785 10.61 -30.45 19.59
C ILE A 785 10.73 -31.47 20.71
N SER A 786 9.91 -32.53 20.71
CA SER A 786 9.98 -33.64 21.68
C SER A 786 11.40 -34.18 21.94
N PRO A 787 12.30 -34.33 20.94
CA PRO A 787 13.67 -34.78 21.17
C PRO A 787 14.58 -33.78 21.89
N TYR A 788 14.14 -32.54 22.08
CA TYR A 788 14.93 -31.45 22.68
C TYR A 788 14.40 -30.97 24.02
N ILE A 789 13.33 -31.58 24.52
CA ILE A 789 12.70 -31.26 25.83
C ILE A 789 13.36 -32.07 26.97
N MET A 790 14.29 -32.99 26.68
CA MET A 790 15.04 -33.71 27.71
C MET A 790 16.27 -32.97 28.18
#